data_d1393204c36b63dee7337aa156b80050
#
_entry.id   d1393204c36b63dee7337aa156b80050
#
_cell.length_a   1.000
_cell.length_b   1.000
_cell.length_c   1.000
_cell.angle_alpha   90.00
_cell.angle_beta   90.00
_cell.angle_gamma   90.00
#
_symmetry.space_group_name_H-M   'P 1'
#
loop_
_entity.id
_entity.type
_entity.pdbx_description
1 polymer ?
#
loop_
_entity_poly.entity_id
_entity_poly.type
_entity_poly.pdbx_seq_one_letter_code
_entity_poly.pdbx_strand_id
1 'polypeptide(L)'
;MAETDVFSALNVGSGLNTSELIKNLVDAERVPKEEKINKSIEKAEVSISAIAELKNSISESNNVIKTLDGTEVFSGSSTNTAVALNVTDPAKVSEMMSTVSVSQLAKAQTLVFDGFSSATESIGSGNLVFQRGTWSNGSFTSDSTYNSKTVNIGDTAYSLTDIKDSINSGNVGAIASVVKKSTTEYALVIRASSGAANSFQISVTEGDNAGLKKLEHKSLTSNTSNISSSSGATITTSTNHGYQVGDSVRYIAAGTALTGLTSLSSYTVASVPSANTFTLTSSDGSTITYGGGNGNALDQFIRTNTETVAGINASFKVDGVSITRPTNTVNDVIDGASLTLSTTTTTDAFVSISTSKDKVLAALENLIVEVNKISTQISELTARGLNGEEKGALAGDSTMRTIAQKLAKITTQPMDGFSDKSIYLANLGVSTTQDGMLVLNKRTFDDAFANSPQDLTALFTDRLHSTSSLIIPKLSSAQSKTYEAGRYYFDLGTQGKLTGVTPSTDITSSSYTPTSGSRDIQLTVDGTQSGTITLTGGPYSTTVSMASALETHINADNNLAIAGISVDVDYVSDKYIITSKKYGSNSSIVLNSIDSGLESFIGLNSGSSSTGTGGTVGASLSHSALEQTALGFRTTSGKAMGLSLNVTAPGASAYISIGNSFLSGLSDYLEQVLTPKGVLTSKTDSLNQDLSGYNEDLVDLEEEIEKTRERYKEQYGAMEATVNNFKSTGEYLTNYMDAQNSD
;
A
#
# COMPACT_ATOMS: atom_id res chain seq x y z
N MET A 1 61.04 57.42 -10.33
CA MET A 1 59.67 57.84 -10.32
C MET A 1 59.18 58.44 -8.98
N ALA A 2 60.07 58.88 -8.11
CA ALA A 2 59.72 59.50 -6.83
C ALA A 2 59.81 61.03 -6.84
N GLU A 3 60.32 61.62 -7.91
CA GLU A 3 60.49 63.09 -7.95
C GLU A 3 59.22 63.86 -8.44
N THR A 4 58.33 63.21 -9.17
CA THR A 4 57.09 63.86 -9.67
C THR A 4 56.01 64.01 -8.60
N ASP A 5 56.01 63.26 -7.54
CA ASP A 5 54.98 63.28 -6.49
C ASP A 5 55.21 64.44 -5.49
N VAL A 6 56.47 64.85 -5.27
CA VAL A 6 56.80 65.96 -4.34
C VAL A 6 56.43 67.35 -4.89
N PHE A 7 56.54 67.55 -6.17
CA PHE A 7 56.19 68.85 -6.81
C PHE A 7 54.65 69.00 -6.88
N SER A 8 53.90 67.95 -7.12
CA SER A 8 52.46 67.99 -7.15
C SER A 8 51.85 68.27 -5.76
N ALA A 9 52.49 67.76 -4.69
CA ALA A 9 52.07 67.98 -3.31
C ALA A 9 52.38 69.39 -2.78
N LEU A 10 53.30 70.13 -3.40
CA LEU A 10 53.75 71.45 -2.93
C LEU A 10 53.06 72.58 -3.69
N ASN A 11 52.16 72.36 -4.63
CA ASN A 11 51.54 73.39 -5.49
C ASN A 11 52.54 74.38 -6.12
N VAL A 12 53.76 73.92 -6.40
CA VAL A 12 54.80 74.73 -6.96
C VAL A 12 54.79 74.60 -8.49
N GLY A 13 54.24 75.61 -9.19
CA GLY A 13 54.22 75.62 -10.66
C GLY A 13 53.11 76.49 -11.19
N SER A 14 51.95 75.92 -11.52
CA SER A 14 50.79 76.66 -12.07
C SER A 14 50.00 77.43 -11.03
N GLY A 15 50.14 77.11 -9.72
CA GLY A 15 49.33 77.63 -8.64
C GLY A 15 47.96 76.93 -8.52
N LEU A 16 47.74 75.91 -9.30
CA LEU A 16 46.51 75.12 -9.25
C LEU A 16 46.69 73.93 -8.22
N ASN A 17 45.64 73.72 -7.42
CA ASN A 17 45.61 72.54 -6.55
C ASN A 17 45.32 71.24 -7.38
N THR A 18 46.36 70.72 -8.05
CA THR A 18 46.25 69.59 -8.97
C THR A 18 45.79 68.36 -8.27
N SER A 19 46.13 68.17 -6.99
CA SER A 19 45.67 67.03 -6.17
C SER A 19 44.16 67.08 -5.97
N GLU A 20 43.60 68.22 -5.64
CA GLU A 20 42.16 68.39 -5.47
C GLU A 20 41.39 68.30 -6.80
N LEU A 21 41.99 68.83 -7.88
CA LEU A 21 41.45 68.73 -9.23
C LEU A 21 41.38 67.28 -9.71
N ILE A 22 42.45 66.49 -9.53
CA ILE A 22 42.47 65.05 -9.84
C ILE A 22 41.44 64.32 -9.04
N LYS A 23 41.33 64.55 -7.72
CA LYS A 23 40.29 63.96 -6.87
C LYS A 23 38.91 64.27 -7.41
N ASN A 24 38.60 65.51 -7.70
CA ASN A 24 37.28 65.88 -8.17
C ASN A 24 36.91 65.26 -9.53
N LEU A 25 37.91 65.12 -10.43
CA LEU A 25 37.73 64.49 -11.74
C LEU A 25 37.52 62.97 -11.57
N VAL A 26 38.27 62.32 -10.71
CA VAL A 26 38.16 60.91 -10.39
C VAL A 26 36.80 60.66 -9.73
N ASP A 27 36.41 61.48 -8.74
CA ASP A 27 35.13 61.33 -8.07
C ASP A 27 33.94 61.59 -9.05
N ALA A 28 34.06 62.47 -10.01
CA ALA A 28 33.05 62.69 -11.05
C ALA A 28 32.84 61.45 -11.96
N GLU A 29 33.87 60.65 -12.20
CA GLU A 29 33.77 59.38 -12.93
C GLU A 29 33.33 58.21 -12.01
N ARG A 30 33.81 58.17 -10.75
CA ARG A 30 33.53 57.10 -9.78
C ARG A 30 32.10 57.11 -9.27
N VAL A 31 31.66 58.26 -8.71
CA VAL A 31 30.41 58.33 -7.92
C VAL A 31 29.19 57.87 -8.72
N PRO A 32 28.96 58.26 -9.99
CA PRO A 32 27.79 57.79 -10.73
C PRO A 32 27.80 56.28 -10.98
N LYS A 33 28.99 55.67 -11.21
CA LYS A 33 29.13 54.22 -11.44
C LYS A 33 28.92 53.47 -10.16
N GLU A 34 29.57 53.87 -9.07
CA GLU A 34 29.45 53.30 -7.75
C GLU A 34 28.02 53.35 -7.21
N GLU A 35 27.32 54.49 -7.33
CA GLU A 35 25.91 54.62 -6.97
C GLU A 35 25.01 53.68 -7.75
N LYS A 36 25.27 53.45 -9.04
CA LYS A 36 24.49 52.53 -9.87
C LYS A 36 24.68 51.08 -9.39
N ILE A 37 25.92 50.66 -9.09
CA ILE A 37 26.20 49.31 -8.58
C ILE A 37 25.59 49.14 -7.20
N ASN A 38 25.78 50.09 -6.28
CA ASN A 38 25.24 50.04 -4.93
C ASN A 38 23.69 49.96 -4.92
N LYS A 39 23.01 50.68 -5.82
CA LYS A 39 21.55 50.55 -6.01
C LYS A 39 21.14 49.16 -6.50
N SER A 40 21.98 48.52 -7.31
CA SER A 40 21.72 47.13 -7.76
C SER A 40 21.92 46.15 -6.61
N ILE A 41 22.94 46.32 -5.77
CA ILE A 41 23.20 45.55 -4.55
C ILE A 41 22.00 45.70 -3.60
N GLU A 42 21.62 46.92 -3.24
CA GLU A 42 20.49 47.21 -2.36
C GLU A 42 19.20 46.52 -2.85
N LYS A 43 18.93 46.64 -4.16
CA LYS A 43 17.76 46.02 -4.78
C LYS A 43 17.84 44.48 -4.68
N ALA A 44 18.99 43.88 -4.88
CA ALA A 44 19.14 42.41 -4.75
C ALA A 44 18.95 41.96 -3.31
N GLU A 45 19.54 42.64 -2.32
CA GLU A 45 19.39 42.36 -0.88
C GLU A 45 17.94 42.49 -0.42
N VAL A 46 17.25 43.57 -0.80
CA VAL A 46 15.82 43.77 -0.51
C VAL A 46 14.97 42.66 -1.13
N SER A 47 15.30 42.24 -2.37
CA SER A 47 14.59 41.15 -3.03
C SER A 47 14.82 39.80 -2.35
N ILE A 48 16.05 39.53 -1.90
CA ILE A 48 16.38 38.29 -1.15
C ILE A 48 15.62 38.26 0.18
N SER A 49 15.60 39.37 0.91
CA SER A 49 14.85 39.49 2.17
C SER A 49 13.36 39.25 1.98
N ALA A 50 12.79 39.88 0.96
CA ALA A 50 11.37 39.73 0.60
C ALA A 50 10.99 38.29 0.23
N ILE A 51 11.88 37.59 -0.50
CA ILE A 51 11.69 36.16 -0.80
C ILE A 51 11.77 35.30 0.46
N ALA A 52 12.66 35.60 1.41
CA ALA A 52 12.76 34.89 2.66
C ALA A 52 11.49 35.05 3.52
N GLU A 53 10.94 36.26 3.60
CA GLU A 53 9.66 36.51 4.27
C GLU A 53 8.51 35.78 3.61
N LEU A 54 8.44 35.75 2.28
CA LEU A 54 7.43 35.03 1.53
C LEU A 54 7.55 33.52 1.78
N LYS A 55 8.77 32.96 1.79
CA LYS A 55 9.00 31.53 2.13
C LYS A 55 8.47 31.20 3.50
N ASN A 56 8.74 32.03 4.49
CA ASN A 56 8.23 31.81 5.87
C ASN A 56 6.71 31.85 5.90
N SER A 57 6.09 32.84 5.28
CA SER A 57 4.63 32.96 5.23
C SER A 57 3.97 31.77 4.52
N ILE A 58 4.52 31.33 3.38
CA ILE A 58 4.03 30.13 2.68
C ILE A 58 4.18 28.89 3.58
N SER A 59 5.30 28.74 4.30
CA SER A 59 5.52 27.62 5.21
C SER A 59 4.53 27.60 6.37
N GLU A 60 4.29 28.75 7.00
CA GLU A 60 3.29 28.90 8.07
C GLU A 60 1.89 28.57 7.57
N SER A 61 1.47 29.17 6.45
CA SER A 61 0.17 28.91 5.86
C SER A 61 0.00 27.44 5.46
N ASN A 62 1.04 26.81 4.89
CA ASN A 62 0.99 25.38 4.54
C ASN A 62 0.86 24.48 5.78
N ASN A 63 1.50 24.84 6.88
CA ASN A 63 1.34 24.10 8.15
C ASN A 63 -0.11 24.19 8.66
N VAL A 64 -0.75 25.35 8.59
CA VAL A 64 -2.16 25.51 8.96
C VAL A 64 -3.04 24.71 8.00
N ILE A 65 -2.83 24.83 6.68
CA ILE A 65 -3.57 24.07 5.65
C ILE A 65 -3.51 22.58 5.93
N LYS A 66 -2.36 22.03 6.27
CA LYS A 66 -2.21 20.61 6.64
C LYS A 66 -3.02 20.20 7.87
N THR A 67 -3.27 21.09 8.80
CA THR A 67 -4.14 20.76 9.96
C THR A 67 -5.61 20.64 9.60
N LEU A 68 -6.01 21.15 8.43
CA LEU A 68 -7.37 21.03 7.91
C LEU A 68 -7.60 19.72 7.13
N ASP A 69 -6.51 18.99 6.78
CA ASP A 69 -6.61 17.68 6.14
C ASP A 69 -7.35 16.69 7.05
N GLY A 70 -8.21 15.88 6.44
CA GLY A 70 -9.03 14.93 7.18
C GLY A 70 -10.23 15.56 7.91
N THR A 71 -10.59 16.84 7.66
CA THR A 71 -11.82 17.42 8.19
C THR A 71 -13.03 16.58 7.77
N GLU A 72 -13.68 15.95 8.75
CA GLU A 72 -14.81 15.06 8.51
C GLU A 72 -16.09 15.84 8.20
N VAL A 73 -16.62 15.67 6.99
CA VAL A 73 -17.94 16.18 6.60
C VAL A 73 -19.04 15.36 7.26
N PHE A 74 -18.87 14.03 7.28
CA PHE A 74 -19.74 13.09 7.96
C PHE A 74 -19.00 12.43 9.13
N SER A 75 -19.71 12.22 10.22
CA SER A 75 -19.19 11.47 11.37
C SER A 75 -20.16 10.40 11.81
N GLY A 76 -19.64 9.19 12.07
CA GLY A 76 -20.37 8.11 12.72
C GLY A 76 -20.31 8.24 14.23
N SER A 77 -21.39 7.94 14.91
CA SER A 77 -21.44 7.85 16.37
C SER A 77 -22.21 6.64 16.84
N SER A 78 -21.97 6.22 18.08
CA SER A 78 -22.70 5.15 18.73
C SER A 78 -22.90 5.48 20.21
N THR A 79 -24.07 5.15 20.74
CA THR A 79 -24.38 5.32 22.18
C THR A 79 -23.84 4.18 23.04
N ASN A 80 -23.30 3.11 22.42
CA ASN A 80 -22.81 1.92 23.12
C ASN A 80 -21.44 1.50 22.56
N THR A 81 -20.46 1.34 23.43
CA THR A 81 -19.10 0.93 23.07
C THR A 81 -19.00 -0.49 22.48
N ALA A 82 -20.05 -1.30 22.63
CA ALA A 82 -20.15 -2.61 22.00
C ALA A 82 -20.18 -2.55 20.47
N VAL A 83 -20.61 -1.41 19.91
CA VAL A 83 -20.74 -1.17 18.47
C VAL A 83 -20.11 0.17 18.15
N ALA A 84 -19.20 0.20 17.20
CA ALA A 84 -18.66 1.43 16.62
C ALA A 84 -19.15 1.57 15.17
N LEU A 85 -19.50 2.79 14.77
CA LEU A 85 -19.87 3.14 13.40
C LEU A 85 -18.85 4.14 12.87
N ASN A 86 -18.18 3.80 11.77
CA ASN A 86 -17.21 4.65 11.12
C ASN A 86 -17.61 4.89 9.66
N VAL A 87 -17.55 6.12 9.21
CA VAL A 87 -17.73 6.46 7.80
C VAL A 87 -16.49 6.05 7.02
N THR A 88 -16.68 5.23 5.98
CA THR A 88 -15.59 4.71 5.14
C THR A 88 -15.65 5.26 3.70
N ASP A 89 -16.82 5.67 3.26
CA ASP A 89 -17.05 6.29 1.94
C ASP A 89 -18.05 7.44 2.06
N PRO A 90 -17.57 8.67 2.29
CA PRO A 90 -18.44 9.84 2.44
C PRO A 90 -19.36 10.11 1.24
N ALA A 91 -19.03 9.59 0.05
CA ALA A 91 -19.84 9.77 -1.14
C ALA A 91 -21.10 8.90 -1.18
N LYS A 92 -21.18 7.87 -0.33
CA LYS A 92 -22.30 6.94 -0.26
C LYS A 92 -23.16 7.09 0.97
N VAL A 93 -22.63 7.74 2.02
CA VAL A 93 -23.41 7.93 3.25
C VAL A 93 -24.41 9.05 3.11
N SER A 94 -25.49 8.93 3.87
CA SER A 94 -26.44 9.99 4.17
C SER A 94 -26.67 10.06 5.68
N GLU A 95 -27.22 11.16 6.17
CA GLU A 95 -27.64 11.25 7.57
C GLU A 95 -28.64 10.15 7.89
N MET A 96 -28.35 9.41 8.96
CA MET A 96 -29.20 8.30 9.38
C MET A 96 -29.08 8.06 10.88
N MET A 97 -30.08 7.38 11.42
CA MET A 97 -30.07 6.81 12.76
C MET A 97 -30.64 5.40 12.68
N SER A 98 -29.96 4.44 13.29
CA SER A 98 -30.36 3.04 13.33
C SER A 98 -30.10 2.43 14.70
N THR A 99 -30.82 1.38 15.02
CA THR A 99 -30.59 0.56 16.21
C THR A 99 -29.80 -0.68 15.87
N VAL A 100 -28.80 -1.01 16.66
CA VAL A 100 -27.99 -2.21 16.49
C VAL A 100 -27.97 -3.03 17.78
N SER A 101 -28.36 -4.30 17.70
CA SER A 101 -28.22 -5.25 18.79
C SER A 101 -27.37 -6.44 18.38
N VAL A 102 -26.35 -6.75 19.18
CA VAL A 102 -25.37 -7.81 18.91
C VAL A 102 -25.63 -8.98 19.84
N SER A 103 -26.09 -10.12 19.29
CA SER A 103 -26.33 -11.35 20.06
C SER A 103 -25.11 -12.26 20.12
N GLN A 104 -24.24 -12.22 19.10
CA GLN A 104 -23.06 -13.08 19.00
C GLN A 104 -21.96 -12.42 18.15
N LEU A 105 -20.73 -12.56 18.58
CA LEU A 105 -19.55 -12.16 17.78
C LEU A 105 -19.06 -13.30 16.90
N ALA A 106 -18.51 -12.96 15.74
CA ALA A 106 -17.78 -13.89 14.93
C ALA A 106 -16.51 -14.35 15.66
N LYS A 107 -16.24 -15.66 15.62
CA LYS A 107 -15.00 -16.26 16.13
C LYS A 107 -14.33 -17.07 15.05
N ALA A 108 -13.01 -17.12 15.13
CA ALA A 108 -12.20 -17.99 14.29
C ALA A 108 -12.12 -19.38 14.91
N GLN A 109 -12.22 -20.43 14.11
CA GLN A 109 -11.84 -21.77 14.58
C GLN A 109 -10.39 -21.73 15.05
N THR A 110 -10.14 -22.28 16.22
CA THR A 110 -8.80 -22.44 16.77
C THR A 110 -8.59 -23.90 17.13
N LEU A 111 -7.65 -24.51 16.45
CA LEU A 111 -7.21 -25.87 16.70
C LEU A 111 -5.92 -25.82 17.50
N VAL A 112 -5.85 -26.59 18.57
CA VAL A 112 -4.68 -26.70 19.43
C VAL A 112 -4.22 -28.15 19.46
N PHE A 113 -3.05 -28.40 18.92
CA PHE A 113 -2.39 -29.69 18.95
C PHE A 113 -1.28 -29.62 19.99
N ASP A 114 -1.43 -30.29 21.12
CA ASP A 114 -0.51 -30.25 22.26
C ASP A 114 0.21 -31.58 22.50
N GLY A 115 0.97 -31.66 23.60
CA GLY A 115 1.75 -32.82 23.95
C GLY A 115 3.08 -32.96 23.23
N PHE A 116 3.67 -31.85 22.80
CA PHE A 116 5.02 -31.78 22.22
C PHE A 116 6.02 -31.30 23.29
N SER A 117 7.18 -31.96 23.35
CA SER A 117 8.20 -31.70 24.38
C SER A 117 9.08 -30.49 24.03
N SER A 118 9.20 -30.14 22.75
CA SER A 118 9.96 -28.96 22.28
C SER A 118 9.44 -28.43 20.95
N ALA A 119 9.79 -27.19 20.62
CA ALA A 119 9.51 -26.59 19.32
C ALA A 119 10.30 -27.25 18.16
N THR A 120 11.38 -27.95 18.51
CA THR A 120 12.24 -28.68 17.57
C THR A 120 11.98 -30.19 17.59
N GLU A 121 10.92 -30.64 18.26
CA GLU A 121 10.50 -32.04 18.22
C GLU A 121 10.11 -32.41 16.80
N SER A 122 10.70 -33.51 16.30
CA SER A 122 10.33 -34.04 14.99
C SER A 122 9.05 -34.87 15.13
N ILE A 123 8.05 -34.56 14.32
CA ILE A 123 6.76 -35.26 14.33
C ILE A 123 6.46 -36.00 13.00
N GLY A 124 7.48 -36.12 12.15
CA GLY A 124 7.46 -36.95 10.96
C GLY A 124 7.11 -36.23 9.67
N SER A 125 7.07 -37.02 8.59
CA SER A 125 6.83 -36.57 7.22
C SER A 125 5.46 -37.01 6.69
N GLY A 126 5.01 -36.36 5.60
CA GLY A 126 3.74 -36.67 4.94
C GLY A 126 3.03 -35.45 4.39
N ASN A 127 1.72 -35.53 4.25
CA ASN A 127 0.90 -34.46 3.74
C ASN A 127 -0.19 -34.04 4.73
N LEU A 128 -0.35 -32.71 4.89
CA LEU A 128 -1.49 -32.09 5.56
C LEU A 128 -2.42 -31.51 4.51
N VAL A 129 -3.65 -32.02 4.41
CA VAL A 129 -4.65 -31.51 3.47
C VAL A 129 -5.68 -30.67 4.23
N PHE A 130 -5.72 -29.38 3.94
CA PHE A 130 -6.65 -28.42 4.52
C PHE A 130 -7.87 -28.30 3.61
N GLN A 131 -9.04 -28.68 4.11
CA GLN A 131 -10.32 -28.50 3.45
C GLN A 131 -11.15 -27.48 4.22
N ARG A 132 -11.53 -26.37 3.58
CA ARG A 132 -12.42 -25.38 4.19
C ARG A 132 -13.88 -25.79 4.15
N GLY A 133 -14.64 -25.40 5.17
CA GLY A 133 -16.06 -25.71 5.26
C GLY A 133 -16.66 -25.33 6.61
N THR A 134 -17.78 -25.94 6.92
CA THR A 134 -18.58 -25.66 8.13
C THR A 134 -18.72 -26.89 8.98
N TRP A 135 -18.49 -26.74 10.29
CA TRP A 135 -18.76 -27.77 11.29
C TRP A 135 -20.16 -27.61 11.86
N SER A 136 -20.93 -28.69 11.91
CA SER A 136 -22.25 -28.78 12.56
C SER A 136 -22.38 -30.09 13.26
N ASN A 137 -22.59 -30.07 14.57
CA ASN A 137 -22.76 -31.29 15.41
C ASN A 137 -21.68 -32.33 15.19
N GLY A 138 -20.43 -31.89 14.97
CA GLY A 138 -19.28 -32.77 14.73
C GLY A 138 -19.18 -33.37 13.33
N SER A 139 -20.08 -33.00 12.42
CA SER A 139 -19.98 -33.27 10.98
C SER A 139 -19.44 -32.09 10.23
N PHE A 140 -18.53 -32.34 9.29
CA PHE A 140 -17.95 -31.32 8.43
C PHE A 140 -18.62 -31.33 7.05
N THR A 141 -19.03 -30.18 6.60
CA THR A 141 -19.52 -29.97 5.24
C THR A 141 -18.51 -29.10 4.50
N SER A 142 -17.89 -29.65 3.47
CA SER A 142 -16.89 -28.95 2.67
C SER A 142 -17.51 -27.81 1.86
N ASP A 143 -16.76 -26.71 1.74
CA ASP A 143 -17.07 -25.61 0.82
C ASP A 143 -16.66 -26.04 -0.60
N SER A 144 -17.64 -26.24 -1.47
CA SER A 144 -17.42 -26.67 -2.87
C SER A 144 -16.74 -25.58 -3.73
N THR A 145 -16.70 -24.35 -3.26
CA THR A 145 -16.04 -23.23 -3.97
C THR A 145 -14.57 -23.08 -3.56
N TYR A 146 -14.11 -23.82 -2.55
CA TYR A 146 -12.75 -23.77 -2.06
C TYR A 146 -12.02 -25.08 -2.36
N ASN A 147 -10.97 -25.01 -3.17
CA ASN A 147 -10.11 -26.14 -3.44
C ASN A 147 -9.29 -26.47 -2.19
N SER A 148 -9.19 -27.76 -1.85
CA SER A 148 -8.33 -28.20 -0.76
C SER A 148 -6.87 -27.78 -1.02
N LYS A 149 -6.18 -27.41 0.04
CA LYS A 149 -4.75 -27.06 -0.02
C LYS A 149 -3.93 -28.15 0.67
N THR A 150 -2.92 -28.64 -0.03
CA THR A 150 -1.99 -29.65 0.51
C THR A 150 -0.69 -28.97 0.91
N VAL A 151 -0.29 -29.17 2.15
CA VAL A 151 1.03 -28.80 2.67
C VAL A 151 1.86 -30.06 2.75
N ASN A 152 2.91 -30.15 1.94
CA ASN A 152 3.83 -31.28 1.95
C ASN A 152 4.85 -31.07 3.08
N ILE A 153 4.96 -32.10 3.96
CA ILE A 153 5.95 -32.15 5.01
C ILE A 153 6.98 -33.20 4.56
N GLY A 154 8.14 -32.77 4.12
CA GLY A 154 9.14 -33.59 3.41
C GLY A 154 9.64 -34.84 4.12
N ASP A 155 10.62 -35.54 3.51
CA ASP A 155 11.09 -36.85 3.90
C ASP A 155 12.13 -36.84 5.04
N THR A 156 12.54 -35.69 5.52
CA THR A 156 13.45 -35.52 6.66
C THR A 156 12.67 -35.00 7.86
N ALA A 157 13.05 -35.45 9.05
CA ALA A 157 12.39 -35.16 10.32
C ALA A 157 12.07 -33.65 10.46
N TYR A 158 10.82 -33.26 10.18
CA TYR A 158 10.36 -31.91 10.32
C TYR A 158 10.00 -31.60 11.77
N SER A 159 10.51 -30.50 12.26
CA SER A 159 10.20 -30.00 13.57
C SER A 159 8.81 -29.30 13.59
N LEU A 160 8.28 -29.12 14.79
CA LEU A 160 7.03 -28.39 15.00
C LEU A 160 7.11 -26.95 14.41
N THR A 161 8.30 -26.34 14.45
CA THR A 161 8.56 -25.01 13.85
C THR A 161 8.51 -25.07 12.33
N ASP A 162 9.13 -26.09 11.71
CA ASP A 162 9.13 -26.23 10.25
C ASP A 162 7.72 -26.46 9.71
N ILE A 163 6.91 -27.24 10.42
CA ILE A 163 5.50 -27.48 10.08
C ILE A 163 4.70 -26.16 10.16
N LYS A 164 4.88 -25.38 11.23
CA LYS A 164 4.28 -24.05 11.35
C LYS A 164 4.64 -23.17 10.14
N ASP A 165 5.91 -23.14 9.74
CA ASP A 165 6.38 -22.33 8.61
C ASP A 165 5.83 -22.86 7.27
N SER A 166 5.75 -24.17 7.11
CA SER A 166 5.15 -24.82 5.92
C SER A 166 3.65 -24.50 5.79
N ILE A 167 2.90 -24.53 6.89
CA ILE A 167 1.47 -24.14 6.88
C ILE A 167 1.32 -22.66 6.50
N ASN A 168 2.13 -21.78 7.10
CA ASN A 168 2.04 -20.33 6.86
C ASN A 168 2.45 -19.93 5.43
N SER A 169 3.42 -20.63 4.84
CA SER A 169 3.82 -20.41 3.44
C SER A 169 2.86 -21.05 2.44
N GLY A 170 2.11 -22.07 2.84
CA GLY A 170 1.19 -22.80 1.99
C GLY A 170 -0.12 -22.06 1.64
N ASN A 171 -0.33 -20.83 2.15
CA ASN A 171 -1.55 -20.04 1.92
C ASN A 171 -2.86 -20.84 2.09
N VAL A 172 -2.92 -21.65 3.14
CA VAL A 172 -4.08 -22.51 3.43
C VAL A 172 -5.30 -21.76 3.96
N GLY A 173 -5.21 -20.44 4.15
CA GLY A 173 -6.28 -19.63 4.75
C GLY A 173 -6.34 -19.71 6.28
N ALA A 174 -5.31 -20.29 6.90
CA ALA A 174 -5.12 -20.31 8.35
C ALA A 174 -3.69 -19.89 8.71
N ILE A 175 -3.50 -19.48 9.95
CA ILE A 175 -2.20 -19.09 10.51
C ILE A 175 -1.83 -20.10 11.59
N ALA A 176 -0.63 -20.67 11.48
CA ALA A 176 -0.06 -21.55 12.47
C ALA A 176 0.94 -20.82 13.38
N SER A 177 0.96 -21.16 14.65
CA SER A 177 1.92 -20.67 15.64
C SER A 177 2.31 -21.78 16.60
N VAL A 178 3.57 -21.77 17.09
CA VAL A 178 4.04 -22.66 18.15
C VAL A 178 3.97 -21.91 19.47
N VAL A 179 3.24 -22.46 20.43
CA VAL A 179 3.04 -21.87 21.76
C VAL A 179 3.73 -22.74 22.80
N LYS A 180 4.57 -22.12 23.62
CA LYS A 180 5.17 -22.77 24.78
C LYS A 180 4.18 -22.70 25.95
N LYS A 181 3.65 -23.83 26.39
CA LYS A 181 2.68 -23.94 27.50
C LYS A 181 3.38 -23.97 28.87
N SER A 182 4.53 -24.66 28.93
CA SER A 182 5.35 -24.77 30.15
C SER A 182 6.84 -24.89 29.79
N THR A 183 7.70 -25.16 30.78
CA THR A 183 9.13 -25.43 30.52
C THR A 183 9.38 -26.61 29.62
N THR A 184 8.46 -27.58 29.61
CA THR A 184 8.59 -28.89 28.94
C THR A 184 7.44 -29.23 27.99
N GLU A 185 6.54 -28.27 27.71
CA GLU A 185 5.36 -28.54 26.88
C GLU A 185 5.13 -27.46 25.86
N TYR A 186 4.93 -27.84 24.63
CA TYR A 186 4.64 -26.98 23.48
C TYR A 186 3.35 -27.44 22.78
N ALA A 187 2.71 -26.52 22.08
CA ALA A 187 1.54 -26.78 21.26
C ALA A 187 1.67 -26.08 19.91
N LEU A 188 1.17 -26.74 18.87
CA LEU A 188 0.90 -26.10 17.57
C LEU A 188 -0.53 -25.58 17.58
N VAL A 189 -0.69 -24.28 17.40
CA VAL A 189 -1.99 -23.62 17.32
C VAL A 189 -2.24 -23.21 15.88
N ILE A 190 -3.35 -23.67 15.30
CA ILE A 190 -3.78 -23.30 13.94
C ILE A 190 -5.08 -22.53 14.07
N ARG A 191 -5.07 -21.28 13.59
CA ARG A 191 -6.20 -20.38 13.65
C ARG A 191 -6.68 -20.04 12.24
N ALA A 192 -7.94 -20.33 11.98
CA ALA A 192 -8.65 -19.95 10.75
C ALA A 192 -8.96 -18.44 10.70
N SER A 193 -9.50 -17.97 9.59
CA SER A 193 -10.24 -16.71 9.56
C SER A 193 -11.54 -16.83 10.36
N SER A 194 -12.08 -15.72 10.84
CA SER A 194 -13.35 -15.72 11.58
C SER A 194 -14.51 -16.18 10.68
N GLY A 195 -15.54 -16.75 11.32
CA GLY A 195 -16.75 -17.20 10.64
C GLY A 195 -16.86 -18.71 10.49
N ALA A 196 -18.08 -19.22 10.55
CA ALA A 196 -18.35 -20.66 10.52
C ALA A 196 -17.84 -21.34 9.24
N ALA A 197 -18.04 -20.73 8.08
CA ALA A 197 -17.63 -21.27 6.78
C ALA A 197 -16.11 -21.22 6.52
N ASN A 198 -15.36 -20.54 7.37
CA ASN A 198 -13.89 -20.49 7.29
C ASN A 198 -13.21 -21.53 8.17
N SER A 199 -13.97 -22.43 8.78
CA SER A 199 -13.42 -23.55 9.55
C SER A 199 -12.78 -24.57 8.63
N PHE A 200 -11.81 -25.31 9.17
CA PHE A 200 -11.09 -26.34 8.45
C PHE A 200 -11.32 -27.72 9.04
N GLN A 201 -11.31 -28.71 8.16
CA GLN A 201 -10.94 -30.08 8.43
C GLN A 201 -9.50 -30.27 7.94
N ILE A 202 -8.68 -30.98 8.73
CA ILE A 202 -7.30 -31.29 8.37
C ILE A 202 -7.18 -32.80 8.26
N SER A 203 -6.89 -33.29 7.06
CA SER A 203 -6.58 -34.71 6.83
C SER A 203 -5.08 -34.90 6.77
N VAL A 204 -4.58 -35.99 7.36
CA VAL A 204 -3.16 -36.28 7.41
C VAL A 204 -2.88 -37.61 6.72
N THR A 205 -1.92 -37.59 5.79
CA THR A 205 -1.31 -38.80 5.23
C THR A 205 0.13 -38.85 5.73
N GLU A 206 0.43 -39.83 6.60
CA GLU A 206 1.80 -40.05 7.11
C GLU A 206 2.67 -40.75 6.08
N GLY A 207 3.93 -40.31 5.98
CA GLY A 207 4.95 -40.91 5.15
C GLY A 207 5.83 -41.92 5.91
N ASP A 208 6.04 -41.70 7.23
CA ASP A 208 7.02 -42.43 8.03
C ASP A 208 6.48 -43.01 9.36
N ASN A 209 5.21 -42.86 9.67
CA ASN A 209 4.57 -43.23 10.95
C ASN A 209 5.20 -42.60 12.21
N ALA A 210 5.87 -41.46 12.08
CA ALA A 210 6.57 -40.81 13.19
C ALA A 210 5.65 -39.90 14.05
N GLY A 211 4.39 -39.71 13.67
CA GLY A 211 3.40 -39.01 14.49
C GLY A 211 2.79 -37.76 13.89
N LEU A 212 2.97 -37.47 12.59
CA LEU A 212 2.32 -36.35 11.90
C LEU A 212 0.79 -36.43 12.02
N LYS A 213 0.24 -37.63 12.17
CA LYS A 213 -1.21 -37.88 12.37
C LYS A 213 -1.78 -37.20 13.63
N LYS A 214 -0.93 -36.81 14.58
CA LYS A 214 -1.36 -35.97 15.73
C LYS A 214 -2.00 -34.64 15.28
N LEU A 215 -1.71 -34.16 14.07
CA LEU A 215 -2.25 -32.93 13.52
C LEU A 215 -3.55 -33.12 12.74
N GLU A 216 -4.13 -34.32 12.78
CA GLU A 216 -5.39 -34.61 12.09
C GLU A 216 -6.59 -34.00 12.83
N HIS A 217 -7.48 -33.32 12.09
CA HIS A 217 -8.77 -32.83 12.58
C HIS A 217 -9.83 -33.01 11.48
N LYS A 218 -10.59 -34.10 11.58
CA LYS A 218 -11.56 -34.52 10.57
C LYS A 218 -12.99 -34.63 11.12
N SER A 219 -13.96 -34.70 10.18
CA SER A 219 -15.35 -35.02 10.48
C SER A 219 -15.53 -36.37 11.19
N LEU A 220 -16.55 -36.45 12.03
CA LEU A 220 -16.93 -37.67 12.77
C LEU A 220 -17.08 -38.89 11.86
N THR A 221 -17.55 -38.69 10.62
CA THR A 221 -17.78 -39.80 9.66
C THR A 221 -16.50 -40.30 8.97
N SER A 222 -15.40 -39.52 9.01
CA SER A 222 -14.16 -39.83 8.28
C SER A 222 -12.90 -39.88 9.13
N ASN A 223 -12.97 -39.46 10.41
CA ASN A 223 -11.79 -39.37 11.29
C ASN A 223 -11.87 -40.43 12.43
N THR A 224 -11.99 -41.65 12.08
CA THR A 224 -12.28 -42.70 13.02
C THR A 224 -11.30 -43.85 12.87
N SER A 225 -10.73 -44.28 13.99
CA SER A 225 -10.00 -45.53 14.04
C SER A 225 -11.01 -46.63 14.35
N ASN A 226 -11.34 -47.43 13.36
CA ASN A 226 -12.27 -48.53 13.53
C ASN A 226 -11.72 -49.51 14.57
N ILE A 227 -12.57 -49.96 15.47
CA ILE A 227 -12.23 -50.93 16.47
C ILE A 227 -12.13 -52.30 15.81
N SER A 228 -10.97 -52.93 15.87
CA SER A 228 -10.78 -54.28 15.37
C SER A 228 -11.05 -55.33 16.47
N SER A 229 -10.77 -54.98 17.72
CA SER A 229 -11.04 -55.83 18.88
C SER A 229 -10.98 -55.04 20.18
N SER A 230 -11.59 -55.57 21.24
CA SER A 230 -11.42 -55.08 22.61
C SER A 230 -11.20 -56.27 23.54
N SER A 231 -10.25 -56.16 24.48
CA SER A 231 -9.95 -57.19 25.47
C SER A 231 -9.54 -56.55 26.80
N GLY A 232 -10.27 -56.89 27.86
CA GLY A 232 -10.03 -56.28 29.17
C GLY A 232 -10.19 -54.76 29.13
N ALA A 233 -9.14 -54.03 29.45
CA ALA A 233 -9.13 -52.58 29.36
C ALA A 233 -8.55 -52.01 28.05
N THR A 234 -8.15 -52.86 27.08
CA THR A 234 -7.45 -52.44 25.85
C THR A 234 -8.36 -52.46 24.64
N ILE A 235 -8.36 -51.38 23.90
CA ILE A 235 -8.99 -51.23 22.58
C ILE A 235 -7.91 -51.39 21.53
N THR A 236 -8.18 -52.19 20.50
CA THR A 236 -7.31 -52.35 19.33
C THR A 236 -8.00 -51.75 18.11
N THR A 237 -7.30 -50.92 17.38
CA THR A 237 -7.77 -50.29 16.14
C THR A 237 -7.22 -50.99 14.91
N SER A 238 -7.95 -50.92 13.81
CA SER A 238 -7.53 -51.50 12.52
C SER A 238 -6.33 -50.80 11.88
N THR A 239 -6.10 -49.54 12.25
CA THR A 239 -5.01 -48.70 11.76
C THR A 239 -4.40 -47.95 12.93
N ASN A 240 -3.24 -47.32 12.70
CA ASN A 240 -2.63 -46.43 13.67
C ASN A 240 -3.63 -45.30 14.05
N HIS A 241 -3.93 -45.20 15.35
CA HIS A 241 -4.92 -44.27 15.87
C HIS A 241 -4.34 -42.87 16.14
N GLY A 242 -3.04 -42.72 16.28
CA GLY A 242 -2.37 -41.45 16.54
C GLY A 242 -2.71 -40.78 17.88
N TYR A 243 -3.44 -41.46 18.79
CA TYR A 243 -3.76 -40.92 20.12
C TYR A 243 -2.55 -40.89 21.03
N GLN A 244 -2.61 -39.97 22.02
CA GLN A 244 -1.64 -39.81 23.09
C GLN A 244 -2.33 -40.00 24.45
N VAL A 245 -1.54 -40.30 25.47
CA VAL A 245 -2.01 -40.30 26.86
C VAL A 245 -2.51 -38.90 27.20
N GLY A 246 -3.71 -38.78 27.72
CA GLY A 246 -4.38 -37.55 28.05
C GLY A 246 -5.31 -36.98 26.94
N ASP A 247 -5.30 -37.55 25.73
CA ASP A 247 -6.26 -37.15 24.71
C ASP A 247 -7.70 -37.42 25.17
N SER A 248 -8.59 -36.47 24.89
CA SER A 248 -10.02 -36.67 25.02
C SER A 248 -10.58 -37.24 23.71
N VAL A 249 -11.22 -38.41 23.79
CA VAL A 249 -11.82 -39.06 22.62
C VAL A 249 -13.31 -39.30 22.86
N ARG A 250 -14.12 -39.13 21.84
CA ARG A 250 -15.54 -39.44 21.84
C ARG A 250 -15.75 -40.79 21.17
N TYR A 251 -16.46 -41.70 21.85
CA TYR A 251 -16.88 -42.96 21.29
C TYR A 251 -18.17 -42.85 20.51
N ILE A 252 -18.23 -43.47 19.34
CA ILE A 252 -19.42 -43.55 18.49
C ILE A 252 -19.66 -45.00 18.13
N ALA A 253 -20.80 -45.52 18.61
CA ALA A 253 -21.22 -46.87 18.28
C ALA A 253 -21.95 -46.90 16.94
N ALA A 254 -21.56 -47.77 16.03
CA ALA A 254 -22.24 -48.03 14.76
C ALA A 254 -23.46 -48.95 14.90
N GLY A 255 -23.69 -49.46 16.10
CA GLY A 255 -24.79 -50.31 16.46
C GLY A 255 -24.94 -50.40 17.98
N THR A 256 -24.94 -51.60 18.55
CA THR A 256 -24.88 -51.78 20.01
C THR A 256 -23.52 -51.30 20.52
N ALA A 257 -23.52 -50.39 21.48
CA ALA A 257 -22.27 -49.90 22.08
C ALA A 257 -21.48 -51.02 22.77
N LEU A 258 -20.14 -50.92 22.74
CA LEU A 258 -19.28 -51.80 23.54
C LEU A 258 -19.67 -51.72 25.02
N THR A 259 -19.75 -52.89 25.67
CA THR A 259 -20.00 -52.94 27.12
C THR A 259 -18.94 -52.11 27.85
N GLY A 260 -19.38 -51.20 28.70
CA GLY A 260 -18.52 -50.25 29.41
C GLY A 260 -18.38 -48.89 28.73
N LEU A 261 -18.86 -48.72 27.49
CA LEU A 261 -18.88 -47.43 26.78
C LEU A 261 -20.30 -46.99 26.46
N THR A 262 -20.51 -45.68 26.50
CA THR A 262 -21.75 -45.04 26.06
C THR A 262 -21.46 -44.29 24.79
N SER A 263 -22.27 -44.52 23.73
CA SER A 263 -22.14 -43.82 22.47
C SER A 263 -22.34 -42.33 22.68
N LEU A 264 -21.52 -41.53 21.95
CA LEU A 264 -21.45 -40.06 22.02
C LEU A 264 -20.86 -39.50 23.33
N SER A 265 -20.42 -40.35 24.26
CA SER A 265 -19.69 -39.94 25.47
C SER A 265 -18.20 -39.74 25.20
N SER A 266 -17.58 -38.81 25.96
CA SER A 266 -16.15 -38.55 25.91
C SER A 266 -15.42 -39.33 26.99
N TYR A 267 -14.22 -39.78 26.65
CA TYR A 267 -13.30 -40.55 27.50
C TYR A 267 -11.90 -39.99 27.38
N THR A 268 -11.04 -40.26 28.37
CA THR A 268 -9.62 -39.86 28.32
C THR A 268 -8.76 -41.08 27.98
N VAL A 269 -7.81 -40.92 27.07
CA VAL A 269 -6.82 -41.96 26.76
C VAL A 269 -5.86 -42.11 27.94
N ALA A 270 -5.92 -43.23 28.63
CA ALA A 270 -5.14 -43.47 29.84
C ALA A 270 -3.74 -44.04 29.54
N SER A 271 -3.62 -44.88 28.52
CA SER A 271 -2.33 -45.38 28.03
C SER A 271 -2.37 -45.73 26.55
N VAL A 272 -1.20 -45.74 25.91
CA VAL A 272 -1.01 -46.11 24.50
C VAL A 272 0.10 -47.17 24.43
N PRO A 273 -0.23 -48.45 24.65
CA PRO A 273 0.76 -49.53 24.62
C PRO A 273 1.39 -49.75 23.25
N SER A 274 0.69 -49.43 22.15
CA SER A 274 1.22 -49.52 20.79
C SER A 274 0.50 -48.50 19.87
N ALA A 275 0.98 -48.35 18.66
CA ALA A 275 0.36 -47.44 17.67
C ALA A 275 -1.12 -47.78 17.37
N ASN A 276 -1.51 -49.06 17.60
CA ASN A 276 -2.86 -49.55 17.31
C ASN A 276 -3.64 -49.93 18.58
N THR A 277 -3.10 -49.70 19.80
CA THR A 277 -3.76 -50.09 21.03
C THR A 277 -3.75 -48.96 22.05
N PHE A 278 -4.88 -48.73 22.71
CA PHE A 278 -5.02 -47.76 23.78
C PHE A 278 -6.00 -48.21 24.87
N THR A 279 -5.91 -47.60 26.03
CA THR A 279 -6.86 -47.75 27.13
C THR A 279 -7.55 -46.43 27.44
N LEU A 280 -8.73 -46.52 28.05
CA LEU A 280 -9.53 -45.34 28.39
C LEU A 280 -9.86 -45.28 29.88
N THR A 281 -10.01 -44.05 30.37
CA THR A 281 -10.66 -43.73 31.63
C THR A 281 -11.94 -42.91 31.38
N SER A 282 -12.92 -43.08 32.24
CA SER A 282 -14.10 -42.25 32.32
C SER A 282 -13.77 -40.87 32.89
N SER A 283 -14.73 -39.96 32.87
CA SER A 283 -14.57 -38.57 33.36
C SER A 283 -14.22 -38.47 34.86
N ASP A 284 -14.48 -39.54 35.64
CA ASP A 284 -14.12 -39.65 37.06
C ASP A 284 -12.72 -40.28 37.28
N GLY A 285 -11.99 -40.57 36.20
CA GLY A 285 -10.68 -41.21 36.24
C GLY A 285 -10.68 -42.73 36.40
N SER A 286 -11.85 -43.37 36.44
CA SER A 286 -11.96 -44.85 36.56
C SER A 286 -11.54 -45.53 35.27
N THR A 287 -10.72 -46.60 35.38
CA THR A 287 -10.34 -47.41 34.21
C THR A 287 -11.57 -48.17 33.69
N ILE A 288 -11.77 -48.13 32.38
CA ILE A 288 -12.87 -48.83 31.73
C ILE A 288 -12.45 -50.25 31.37
N THR A 289 -13.26 -51.20 31.79
CA THR A 289 -13.08 -52.62 31.42
C THR A 289 -14.19 -53.00 30.44
N TYR A 290 -13.79 -53.57 29.32
CA TYR A 290 -14.72 -54.00 28.26
C TYR A 290 -15.14 -55.43 28.51
N GLY A 291 -16.42 -55.71 28.49
CA GLY A 291 -16.95 -57.08 28.64
C GLY A 291 -16.82 -57.87 27.34
N GLY A 292 -15.70 -58.53 27.15
CA GLY A 292 -15.31 -59.40 26.03
C GLY A 292 -16.31 -59.63 24.91
N GLY A 293 -16.13 -58.91 23.83
CA GLY A 293 -16.87 -58.97 22.57
C GLY A 293 -16.16 -58.14 21.53
N ASN A 294 -16.17 -58.59 20.28
CA ASN A 294 -15.75 -57.68 19.19
C ASN A 294 -16.81 -56.61 19.10
N GLY A 295 -16.44 -55.33 19.32
CA GLY A 295 -17.27 -54.22 18.92
C GLY A 295 -17.63 -54.32 17.44
N ASN A 296 -18.61 -53.57 17.01
CA ASN A 296 -18.85 -53.46 15.58
C ASN A 296 -17.58 -52.89 14.93
N ALA A 297 -17.08 -53.51 13.87
CA ALA A 297 -15.90 -53.04 13.13
C ALA A 297 -16.04 -51.60 12.62
N LEU A 298 -17.26 -51.03 12.68
CA LEU A 298 -17.58 -49.64 12.33
C LEU A 298 -17.68 -48.72 13.54
N ASP A 299 -17.49 -49.21 14.78
CA ASP A 299 -17.42 -48.36 15.96
C ASP A 299 -16.16 -47.48 15.92
N GLN A 300 -16.27 -46.30 16.45
CA GLN A 300 -15.29 -45.23 16.15
C GLN A 300 -14.94 -44.43 17.40
N PHE A 301 -13.69 -43.94 17.45
CA PHE A 301 -13.24 -42.95 18.41
C PHE A 301 -12.72 -41.70 17.68
N ILE A 302 -12.97 -40.54 18.26
CA ILE A 302 -12.61 -39.26 17.66
C ILE A 302 -11.98 -38.40 18.74
N ARG A 303 -10.81 -37.82 18.43
CA ARG A 303 -10.20 -36.83 19.29
C ARG A 303 -11.07 -35.58 19.35
N THR A 304 -11.40 -35.11 20.57
CA THR A 304 -12.32 -33.97 20.80
C THR A 304 -11.66 -32.78 21.45
N ASN A 305 -10.42 -32.88 21.92
CA ASN A 305 -9.69 -31.79 22.59
C ASN A 305 -8.93 -30.85 21.66
N THR A 306 -8.98 -31.07 20.36
CA THR A 306 -8.21 -30.27 19.38
C THR A 306 -8.87 -28.93 19.10
N GLU A 307 -10.21 -28.88 19.01
CA GLU A 307 -10.91 -27.62 18.75
C GLU A 307 -11.21 -26.89 20.06
N THR A 308 -10.43 -25.85 20.35
CA THR A 308 -10.61 -25.03 21.56
C THR A 308 -11.60 -23.89 21.34
N VAL A 309 -11.75 -23.43 20.11
CA VAL A 309 -12.73 -22.42 19.71
C VAL A 309 -13.33 -22.86 18.38
N ALA A 310 -14.65 -22.96 18.34
CA ALA A 310 -15.38 -23.20 17.09
C ALA A 310 -15.46 -21.94 16.25
N GLY A 311 -15.35 -22.09 14.92
CA GLY A 311 -15.63 -21.01 13.99
C GLY A 311 -17.12 -20.67 13.95
N ILE A 312 -17.49 -19.47 14.33
CA ILE A 312 -18.88 -19.01 14.33
C ILE A 312 -19.01 -17.62 13.69
N ASN A 313 -20.18 -17.35 13.12
CA ASN A 313 -20.49 -16.06 12.54
C ASN A 313 -20.93 -15.05 13.61
N ALA A 314 -20.73 -13.77 13.35
CA ALA A 314 -21.42 -12.73 14.07
C ALA A 314 -22.93 -12.79 13.76
N SER A 315 -23.77 -12.60 14.77
CA SER A 315 -25.22 -12.48 14.65
C SER A 315 -25.66 -11.20 15.35
N PHE A 316 -26.32 -10.34 14.61
CA PHE A 316 -26.76 -9.03 15.10
C PHE A 316 -28.01 -8.60 14.34
N LYS A 317 -28.67 -7.56 14.84
CA LYS A 317 -29.82 -6.94 14.17
C LYS A 317 -29.53 -5.47 13.90
N VAL A 318 -30.00 -4.98 12.78
CA VAL A 318 -30.06 -3.55 12.46
C VAL A 318 -31.52 -3.22 12.20
N ASP A 319 -32.10 -2.31 12.97
CA ASP A 319 -33.52 -1.94 12.94
C ASP A 319 -34.46 -3.14 12.97
N GLY A 320 -34.10 -4.15 13.79
CA GLY A 320 -34.87 -5.38 13.94
C GLY A 320 -34.63 -6.45 12.89
N VAL A 321 -33.91 -6.13 11.80
CA VAL A 321 -33.53 -7.09 10.73
C VAL A 321 -32.34 -7.92 11.18
N SER A 322 -32.51 -9.24 11.22
CA SER A 322 -31.43 -10.17 11.61
C SER A 322 -30.41 -10.34 10.50
N ILE A 323 -29.14 -10.15 10.85
CA ILE A 323 -28.00 -10.19 9.94
C ILE A 323 -26.95 -11.14 10.51
N THR A 324 -26.31 -11.91 9.63
CA THR A 324 -25.21 -12.81 9.99
C THR A 324 -24.03 -12.53 9.09
N ARG A 325 -22.82 -12.36 9.68
CA ARG A 325 -21.58 -12.11 8.92
C ARG A 325 -20.41 -12.92 9.51
N PRO A 326 -19.45 -13.33 8.66
CA PRO A 326 -18.30 -14.10 9.12
C PRO A 326 -17.27 -13.26 9.90
N THR A 327 -17.41 -11.94 9.92
CA THR A 327 -16.48 -11.00 10.56
C THR A 327 -17.19 -10.09 11.54
N ASN A 328 -16.43 -9.53 12.50
CA ASN A 328 -16.93 -8.52 13.44
C ASN A 328 -16.82 -7.09 12.88
N THR A 329 -16.09 -6.90 11.77
CA THR A 329 -16.10 -5.65 11.01
C THR A 329 -16.94 -5.89 9.77
N VAL A 330 -18.01 -5.12 9.63
CA VAL A 330 -19.08 -5.32 8.66
C VAL A 330 -19.21 -4.05 7.82
N ASN A 331 -18.93 -4.13 6.52
CA ASN A 331 -18.83 -2.99 5.62
C ASN A 331 -19.97 -2.93 4.58
N ASP A 332 -20.91 -3.84 4.64
CA ASP A 332 -21.91 -4.08 3.59
C ASP A 332 -23.37 -4.00 4.09
N VAL A 333 -23.58 -3.48 5.29
CA VAL A 333 -24.91 -3.35 5.91
C VAL A 333 -25.40 -1.91 5.88
N ILE A 334 -24.50 -0.96 6.09
CA ILE A 334 -24.78 0.47 5.98
C ILE A 334 -23.88 1.00 4.85
N ASP A 335 -24.50 1.55 3.81
CA ASP A 335 -23.78 1.99 2.62
C ASP A 335 -22.78 3.10 2.99
N GLY A 336 -21.52 2.95 2.58
CA GLY A 336 -20.45 3.89 2.88
C GLY A 336 -19.98 3.92 4.34
N ALA A 337 -20.42 2.98 5.18
CA ALA A 337 -20.01 2.92 6.58
C ALA A 337 -19.63 1.51 7.03
N SER A 338 -18.82 1.43 8.06
CA SER A 338 -18.34 0.20 8.68
C SER A 338 -18.88 0.10 10.10
N LEU A 339 -19.54 -1.03 10.42
CA LEU A 339 -19.91 -1.41 11.78
C LEU A 339 -18.81 -2.31 12.35
N THR A 340 -18.26 -1.94 13.50
CA THR A 340 -17.34 -2.79 14.26
C THR A 340 -18.05 -3.28 15.52
N LEU A 341 -18.19 -4.61 15.63
CA LEU A 341 -18.83 -5.29 16.75
C LEU A 341 -17.73 -5.74 17.73
N SER A 342 -17.70 -5.14 18.93
CA SER A 342 -16.65 -5.40 19.93
C SER A 342 -17.09 -6.39 21.01
N THR A 343 -18.35 -6.28 21.43
CA THR A 343 -18.97 -7.18 22.43
C THR A 343 -20.45 -7.39 22.10
N THR A 344 -21.10 -8.36 22.77
CA THR A 344 -22.55 -8.51 22.72
C THR A 344 -23.23 -7.37 23.47
N THR A 345 -24.39 -6.96 23.00
CA THR A 345 -25.17 -5.88 23.62
C THR A 345 -26.23 -6.45 24.58
N THR A 346 -26.44 -5.78 25.70
CA THR A 346 -27.57 -6.04 26.61
C THR A 346 -28.71 -5.07 26.36
N THR A 347 -28.43 -3.91 25.80
CA THR A 347 -29.37 -2.89 25.33
C THR A 347 -28.97 -2.48 23.93
N ASP A 348 -29.92 -2.12 23.10
CA ASP A 348 -29.64 -1.70 21.73
C ASP A 348 -28.70 -0.50 21.69
N ALA A 349 -27.73 -0.53 20.77
CA ALA A 349 -26.87 0.60 20.46
C ALA A 349 -27.57 1.47 19.41
N PHE A 350 -27.74 2.75 19.70
CA PHE A 350 -28.16 3.71 18.67
C PHE A 350 -26.89 4.19 17.94
N VAL A 351 -26.86 3.92 16.66
CA VAL A 351 -25.78 4.39 15.76
C VAL A 351 -26.34 5.47 14.86
N SER A 352 -25.59 6.54 14.64
CA SER A 352 -25.99 7.62 13.74
C SER A 352 -24.86 8.12 12.88
N ILE A 353 -25.19 8.54 11.67
CA ILE A 353 -24.32 9.33 10.79
C ILE A 353 -24.92 10.73 10.73
N SER A 354 -24.12 11.72 11.07
CA SER A 354 -24.51 13.13 11.04
C SER A 354 -23.46 13.97 10.32
N THR A 355 -23.91 15.06 9.72
CA THR A 355 -23.03 16.07 9.11
C THR A 355 -22.62 17.12 10.14
N SER A 356 -21.47 17.75 9.93
CA SER A 356 -20.94 18.81 10.80
C SER A 356 -20.70 20.09 9.99
N LYS A 357 -21.80 20.78 9.68
CA LYS A 357 -21.78 22.04 8.88
C LYS A 357 -20.82 23.07 9.46
N ASP A 358 -20.84 23.28 10.78
CA ASP A 358 -20.04 24.30 11.43
C ASP A 358 -18.52 23.98 11.36
N LYS A 359 -18.14 22.72 11.49
CA LYS A 359 -16.74 22.30 11.34
C LYS A 359 -16.23 22.52 9.91
N VAL A 360 -17.06 22.11 8.92
CA VAL A 360 -16.74 22.26 7.50
C VAL A 360 -16.63 23.74 7.13
N LEU A 361 -17.59 24.56 7.61
CA LEU A 361 -17.57 26.01 7.37
C LEU A 361 -16.33 26.67 7.98
N ALA A 362 -16.01 26.35 9.23
CA ALA A 362 -14.82 26.91 9.91
C ALA A 362 -13.54 26.49 9.22
N ALA A 363 -13.40 25.24 8.79
CA ALA A 363 -12.24 24.75 8.05
C ALA A 363 -12.11 25.47 6.70
N LEU A 364 -13.22 25.70 5.99
CA LEU A 364 -13.26 26.40 4.72
C LEU A 364 -12.92 27.89 4.88
N GLU A 365 -13.43 28.57 5.91
CA GLU A 365 -13.08 29.95 6.22
C GLU A 365 -11.58 30.07 6.55
N ASN A 366 -11.01 29.16 7.34
CA ASN A 366 -9.57 29.13 7.62
C ASN A 366 -8.74 28.91 6.35
N LEU A 367 -9.15 27.97 5.49
CA LEU A 367 -8.49 27.75 4.19
C LEU A 367 -8.45 29.03 3.35
N ILE A 368 -9.57 29.74 3.25
CA ILE A 368 -9.69 30.99 2.51
C ILE A 368 -8.73 32.06 3.08
N VAL A 369 -8.65 32.17 4.40
CA VAL A 369 -7.75 33.11 5.08
C VAL A 369 -6.30 32.83 4.69
N GLU A 370 -5.85 31.56 4.77
CA GLU A 370 -4.46 31.22 4.48
C GLU A 370 -4.10 31.38 3.00
N VAL A 371 -4.98 31.01 2.09
CA VAL A 371 -4.75 31.24 0.65
C VAL A 371 -4.68 32.73 0.33
N ASN A 372 -5.58 33.52 0.92
CA ASN A 372 -5.62 34.97 0.73
C ASN A 372 -4.39 35.66 1.33
N LYS A 373 -3.86 35.20 2.47
CA LYS A 373 -2.61 35.71 3.05
C LYS A 373 -1.44 35.58 2.08
N ILE A 374 -1.27 34.42 1.45
CA ILE A 374 -0.23 34.20 0.43
C ILE A 374 -0.45 35.08 -0.79
N SER A 375 -1.69 35.14 -1.30
CA SER A 375 -2.04 35.94 -2.49
C SER A 375 -1.81 37.43 -2.26
N THR A 376 -2.21 37.97 -1.10
CA THR A 376 -1.99 39.37 -0.71
C THR A 376 -0.51 39.69 -0.66
N GLN A 377 0.30 38.86 0.01
CA GLN A 377 1.74 39.10 0.11
C GLN A 377 2.44 39.09 -1.26
N ILE A 378 2.06 38.15 -2.15
CA ILE A 378 2.58 38.16 -3.54
C ILE A 378 2.17 39.40 -4.25
N SER A 379 0.93 39.90 -4.10
CA SER A 379 0.42 41.14 -4.72
C SER A 379 1.19 42.35 -4.22
N GLU A 380 1.43 42.49 -2.93
CA GLU A 380 2.21 43.57 -2.30
C GLU A 380 3.65 43.59 -2.82
N LEU A 381 4.32 42.42 -2.82
CA LEU A 381 5.69 42.31 -3.30
C LEU A 381 5.84 42.61 -4.80
N THR A 382 4.80 42.42 -5.59
CA THR A 382 4.81 42.66 -7.05
C THR A 382 4.15 44.00 -7.47
N ALA A 383 3.67 44.81 -6.52
CA ALA A 383 2.99 46.06 -6.77
C ALA A 383 3.84 47.01 -7.65
N ARG A 384 3.21 47.65 -8.64
CA ARG A 384 3.92 48.50 -9.61
C ARG A 384 4.20 49.90 -9.10
N GLY A 385 3.63 50.28 -7.97
CA GLY A 385 3.77 51.63 -7.40
C GLY A 385 3.17 52.71 -8.32
N LEU A 386 1.86 52.67 -8.54
CA LEU A 386 1.13 53.67 -9.30
C LEU A 386 0.71 54.80 -8.36
N ASN A 387 0.59 56.04 -8.91
CA ASN A 387 0.10 57.23 -8.19
C ASN A 387 0.93 57.69 -6.97
N GLY A 388 2.25 57.40 -6.96
CA GLY A 388 3.14 57.82 -5.86
C GLY A 388 3.32 56.75 -4.74
N GLU A 389 2.71 55.59 -4.90
CA GLU A 389 2.99 54.46 -4.03
C GLU A 389 4.36 53.86 -4.32
N GLU A 390 5.01 53.29 -3.30
CA GLU A 390 6.27 52.60 -3.48
C GLU A 390 6.09 51.31 -4.29
N LYS A 391 7.11 50.97 -5.08
CA LYS A 391 7.13 49.73 -5.84
C LYS A 391 7.42 48.56 -4.88
N GLY A 392 6.71 47.48 -5.03
CA GLY A 392 7.05 46.23 -4.32
C GLY A 392 8.48 45.77 -4.63
N ALA A 393 9.11 45.12 -3.66
CA ALA A 393 10.49 44.66 -3.75
C ALA A 393 10.77 43.73 -4.94
N LEU A 394 9.75 43.01 -5.43
CA LEU A 394 9.78 42.08 -6.55
C LEU A 394 8.91 42.56 -7.73
N ALA A 395 8.72 43.90 -7.84
CA ALA A 395 7.91 44.47 -8.92
C ALA A 395 8.45 44.05 -10.31
N GLY A 396 7.59 43.44 -11.11
CA GLY A 396 7.92 42.96 -12.45
C GLY A 396 8.64 41.61 -12.49
N ASP A 397 8.85 40.96 -11.34
CA ASP A 397 9.50 39.64 -11.29
C ASP A 397 8.61 38.55 -11.94
N SER A 398 9.21 37.76 -12.83
CA SER A 398 8.51 36.71 -13.58
C SER A 398 8.21 35.46 -12.71
N THR A 399 9.05 35.19 -11.72
CA THR A 399 8.88 34.06 -10.81
C THR A 399 7.64 34.25 -9.94
N MET A 400 7.48 35.47 -9.37
CA MET A 400 6.29 35.80 -8.59
C MET A 400 5.00 35.69 -9.41
N ARG A 401 5.05 36.16 -10.66
CA ARG A 401 3.92 36.03 -11.58
C ARG A 401 3.57 34.57 -11.86
N THR A 402 4.57 33.74 -12.04
CA THR A 402 4.37 32.29 -12.26
C THR A 402 3.73 31.61 -11.04
N ILE A 403 4.16 31.96 -9.82
CA ILE A 403 3.57 31.45 -8.58
C ILE A 403 2.10 31.90 -8.47
N ALA A 404 1.81 33.18 -8.66
CA ALA A 404 0.44 33.70 -8.61
C ALA A 404 -0.49 33.04 -9.63
N GLN A 405 -0.02 32.86 -10.88
CA GLN A 405 -0.79 32.20 -11.94
C GLN A 405 -1.05 30.71 -11.61
N LYS A 406 -0.07 30.02 -11.06
CA LYS A 406 -0.22 28.62 -10.68
C LYS A 406 -1.19 28.47 -9.51
N LEU A 407 -1.11 29.35 -8.51
CA LEU A 407 -2.05 29.38 -7.39
C LEU A 407 -3.49 29.65 -7.88
N ALA A 408 -3.70 30.66 -8.72
CA ALA A 408 -4.99 30.93 -9.34
C ALA A 408 -5.50 29.75 -10.20
N LYS A 409 -4.60 29.04 -10.87
CA LYS A 409 -4.97 27.84 -11.63
C LYS A 409 -5.46 26.72 -10.71
N ILE A 410 -4.77 26.46 -9.58
CA ILE A 410 -5.18 25.43 -8.60
C ILE A 410 -6.57 25.75 -8.06
N THR A 411 -6.88 27.01 -7.74
CA THR A 411 -8.19 27.39 -7.20
C THR A 411 -9.33 27.32 -8.22
N THR A 412 -9.04 27.20 -9.51
CA THR A 412 -10.03 27.11 -10.60
C THR A 412 -10.09 25.73 -11.25
N GLN A 413 -9.19 24.80 -10.89
CA GLN A 413 -9.18 23.46 -11.44
C GLN A 413 -10.31 22.59 -10.85
N PRO A 414 -10.82 21.61 -11.62
CA PRO A 414 -11.76 20.63 -11.10
C PRO A 414 -11.06 19.66 -10.12
N MET A 415 -11.82 19.20 -9.14
CA MET A 415 -11.49 18.08 -8.27
C MET A 415 -12.18 16.82 -8.82
N ASP A 416 -11.42 15.99 -9.50
CA ASP A 416 -11.91 14.77 -10.14
C ASP A 416 -11.77 13.55 -9.21
N GLY A 417 -12.57 12.49 -9.47
CA GLY A 417 -12.52 11.23 -8.72
C GLY A 417 -13.38 11.18 -7.47
N PHE A 418 -14.11 12.25 -7.12
CA PHE A 418 -15.00 12.28 -5.96
C PHE A 418 -16.45 11.95 -6.30
N SER A 419 -16.91 12.33 -7.48
CA SER A 419 -18.23 12.01 -8.01
C SER A 419 -18.15 11.65 -9.50
N ASP A 420 -19.30 11.33 -10.11
CA ASP A 420 -19.38 11.10 -11.57
C ASP A 420 -19.19 12.40 -12.39
N LYS A 421 -19.18 13.56 -11.71
CA LYS A 421 -18.96 14.88 -12.30
C LYS A 421 -17.76 15.55 -11.66
N SER A 422 -17.11 16.43 -12.43
CA SER A 422 -16.05 17.29 -11.91
C SER A 422 -16.61 18.29 -10.90
N ILE A 423 -15.99 18.40 -9.74
CA ILE A 423 -16.34 19.33 -8.67
C ILE A 423 -15.43 20.55 -8.78
N TYR A 424 -15.97 21.76 -8.71
CA TYR A 424 -15.22 23.00 -8.69
C TYR A 424 -15.45 23.72 -7.36
N LEU A 425 -14.48 24.49 -6.89
CA LEU A 425 -14.62 25.34 -5.70
C LEU A 425 -15.87 26.24 -5.78
N ALA A 426 -16.15 26.77 -6.97
CA ALA A 426 -17.32 27.61 -7.22
C ALA A 426 -18.65 26.88 -6.93
N ASN A 427 -18.74 25.57 -7.20
CA ASN A 427 -19.92 24.76 -6.88
C ASN A 427 -20.11 24.60 -5.37
N LEU A 428 -19.02 24.72 -4.60
CA LEU A 428 -19.02 24.57 -3.14
C LEU A 428 -19.10 25.93 -2.41
N GLY A 429 -19.33 27.01 -3.16
CA GLY A 429 -19.50 28.36 -2.62
C GLY A 429 -18.22 29.20 -2.56
N VAL A 430 -17.07 28.71 -3.06
CA VAL A 430 -15.81 29.46 -3.06
C VAL A 430 -15.49 29.92 -4.46
N SER A 431 -15.45 31.23 -4.67
CA SER A 431 -15.09 31.85 -5.96
C SER A 431 -13.73 32.56 -5.87
N THR A 432 -13.02 32.61 -6.99
CA THR A 432 -11.74 33.34 -7.12
C THR A 432 -12.01 34.70 -7.80
N THR A 433 -11.58 35.77 -7.17
CA THR A 433 -11.66 37.13 -7.75
C THR A 433 -10.60 37.30 -8.84
N GLN A 434 -10.71 38.45 -9.59
CA GLN A 434 -9.71 38.80 -10.60
C GLN A 434 -8.30 38.99 -10.03
N ASP A 435 -8.20 39.38 -8.76
CA ASP A 435 -6.94 39.58 -8.04
C ASP A 435 -6.42 38.27 -7.41
N GLY A 436 -7.06 37.14 -7.69
CA GLY A 436 -6.65 35.82 -7.20
C GLY A 436 -7.04 35.51 -5.76
N MET A 437 -7.89 36.34 -5.14
CA MET A 437 -8.38 36.14 -3.78
C MET A 437 -9.58 35.18 -3.76
N LEU A 438 -9.68 34.35 -2.76
CA LEU A 438 -10.85 33.48 -2.52
C LEU A 438 -11.92 34.21 -1.71
N VAL A 439 -13.16 34.08 -2.12
CA VAL A 439 -14.33 34.67 -1.45
C VAL A 439 -15.40 33.57 -1.23
N LEU A 440 -15.93 33.50 -0.01
CA LEU A 440 -17.01 32.57 0.33
C LEU A 440 -18.38 33.19 0.07
N ASN A 441 -19.18 32.51 -0.76
CA ASN A 441 -20.61 32.76 -0.87
C ASN A 441 -21.35 31.77 0.04
N LYS A 442 -21.78 32.24 1.20
CA LYS A 442 -22.44 31.41 2.22
C LYS A 442 -23.73 30.75 1.70
N ARG A 443 -24.50 31.41 0.83
CA ARG A 443 -25.72 30.83 0.26
C ARG A 443 -25.40 29.63 -0.63
N THR A 444 -24.43 29.75 -1.54
CA THR A 444 -24.00 28.64 -2.40
C THR A 444 -23.41 27.51 -1.59
N PHE A 445 -22.65 27.81 -0.52
CA PHE A 445 -22.15 26.82 0.42
C PHE A 445 -23.29 26.09 1.13
N ASP A 446 -24.30 26.82 1.63
CA ASP A 446 -25.46 26.26 2.30
C ASP A 446 -26.25 25.33 1.37
N ASP A 447 -26.42 25.76 0.11
CA ASP A 447 -27.08 24.94 -0.92
C ASP A 447 -26.27 23.68 -1.26
N ALA A 448 -24.96 23.80 -1.38
CA ALA A 448 -24.08 22.64 -1.62
C ALA A 448 -24.10 21.66 -0.43
N PHE A 449 -24.06 22.19 0.80
CA PHE A 449 -24.10 21.40 2.01
C PHE A 449 -25.45 20.67 2.17
N ALA A 450 -26.56 21.31 1.81
CA ALA A 450 -27.89 20.71 1.90
C ALA A 450 -28.16 19.65 0.82
N ASN A 451 -27.65 19.85 -0.41
CA ASN A 451 -27.99 19.00 -1.56
C ASN A 451 -26.92 17.97 -1.92
N SER A 452 -25.64 18.25 -1.61
CA SER A 452 -24.50 17.39 -1.98
C SER A 452 -23.38 17.47 -0.95
N PRO A 453 -23.62 17.19 0.34
CA PRO A 453 -22.60 17.30 1.40
C PRO A 453 -21.36 16.43 1.11
N GLN A 454 -21.53 15.31 0.39
CA GLN A 454 -20.44 14.43 -0.04
C GLN A 454 -19.44 15.12 -0.97
N ASP A 455 -19.87 16.12 -1.76
CA ASP A 455 -18.97 16.85 -2.65
C ASP A 455 -17.99 17.75 -1.88
N LEU A 456 -18.36 18.17 -0.65
CA LEU A 456 -17.49 18.94 0.23
C LEU A 456 -16.28 18.15 0.75
N THR A 457 -16.35 16.82 0.72
CA THR A 457 -15.19 15.98 1.09
C THR A 457 -14.01 16.18 0.15
N ALA A 458 -14.27 16.57 -1.12
CA ALA A 458 -13.24 16.90 -2.11
C ALA A 458 -12.35 18.09 -1.69
N LEU A 459 -12.79 18.90 -0.72
CA LEU A 459 -11.97 19.98 -0.19
C LEU A 459 -10.86 19.48 0.72
N PHE A 460 -11.15 18.50 1.59
CA PHE A 460 -10.36 18.20 2.78
C PHE A 460 -9.70 16.82 2.79
N THR A 461 -10.21 15.84 2.06
CA THR A 461 -9.76 14.46 2.20
C THR A 461 -9.54 13.82 0.83
N ASP A 462 -8.36 13.25 0.62
CA ASP A 462 -8.08 12.47 -0.59
C ASP A 462 -8.98 11.24 -0.63
N ARG A 463 -9.39 10.85 -1.83
CA ARG A 463 -10.25 9.68 -2.04
C ARG A 463 -9.50 8.56 -2.72
N LEU A 464 -9.55 7.39 -2.10
CA LEU A 464 -9.14 6.13 -2.71
C LEU A 464 -10.21 5.09 -2.39
N HIS A 465 -11.09 4.83 -3.33
CA HIS A 465 -12.26 3.99 -3.10
C HIS A 465 -12.47 2.97 -4.22
N SER A 466 -12.92 1.78 -3.86
CA SER A 466 -13.34 0.73 -4.79
C SER A 466 -14.82 0.41 -4.58
N THR A 467 -15.58 0.24 -5.68
CA THR A 467 -16.99 -0.17 -5.60
C THR A 467 -17.17 -1.64 -5.23
N SER A 468 -16.10 -2.40 -5.11
CA SER A 468 -16.11 -3.81 -4.70
C SER A 468 -15.21 -4.02 -3.50
N SER A 469 -15.71 -4.67 -2.46
CA SER A 469 -14.93 -5.10 -1.30
C SER A 469 -13.88 -6.19 -1.63
N LEU A 470 -14.00 -6.82 -2.79
CA LEU A 470 -13.05 -7.82 -3.29
C LEU A 470 -11.80 -7.20 -3.90
N ILE A 471 -11.79 -5.89 -4.14
CA ILE A 471 -10.69 -5.15 -4.74
C ILE A 471 -10.30 -4.01 -3.81
N ILE A 472 -9.14 -4.15 -3.18
CA ILE A 472 -8.63 -3.18 -2.22
C ILE A 472 -7.52 -2.37 -2.90
N PRO A 473 -7.79 -1.12 -3.29
CA PRO A 473 -6.78 -0.27 -3.91
C PRO A 473 -5.78 0.23 -2.85
N LYS A 474 -4.51 0.36 -3.25
CA LYS A 474 -3.43 0.96 -2.48
C LYS A 474 -2.62 1.89 -3.35
N LEU A 475 -2.22 3.03 -2.80
CA LEU A 475 -1.25 3.92 -3.44
C LEU A 475 0.14 3.64 -2.87
N SER A 476 1.13 3.59 -3.74
CA SER A 476 2.52 3.40 -3.32
C SER A 476 3.04 4.70 -2.70
N SER A 477 3.48 4.65 -1.46
CA SER A 477 4.10 5.78 -0.76
C SER A 477 5.51 6.12 -1.29
N ALA A 478 6.12 5.23 -2.06
CA ALA A 478 7.51 5.32 -2.50
C ALA A 478 7.69 5.92 -3.90
N GLN A 479 6.61 6.13 -4.66
CA GLN A 479 6.67 6.77 -5.98
C GLN A 479 5.86 8.06 -5.94
N SER A 480 6.47 9.14 -6.44
CA SER A 480 5.73 10.39 -6.76
C SER A 480 4.41 10.03 -7.43
N LYS A 481 3.32 10.68 -7.02
CA LYS A 481 1.96 10.48 -7.57
C LYS A 481 2.04 10.49 -9.11
N THR A 482 2.06 9.30 -9.70
CA THR A 482 2.15 9.12 -11.17
C THR A 482 0.78 8.91 -11.80
N TYR A 483 -0.26 8.79 -10.98
CA TYR A 483 -1.65 8.66 -11.41
C TYR A 483 -2.31 10.03 -11.57
N GLU A 484 -3.27 10.11 -12.48
CA GLU A 484 -4.18 11.25 -12.57
C GLU A 484 -5.42 10.96 -11.69
N ALA A 485 -5.98 12.00 -11.05
CA ALA A 485 -7.26 11.86 -10.36
C ALA A 485 -8.36 11.50 -11.37
N GLY A 486 -9.30 10.63 -10.96
CA GLY A 486 -10.36 10.18 -11.83
C GLY A 486 -11.00 8.87 -11.37
N ARG A 487 -11.93 8.38 -12.18
CA ARG A 487 -12.60 7.09 -11.98
C ARG A 487 -12.13 6.08 -13.00
N TYR A 488 -11.64 4.94 -12.56
CA TYR A 488 -11.06 3.89 -13.37
C TYR A 488 -11.88 2.61 -13.24
N TYR A 489 -12.25 1.99 -14.36
CA TYR A 489 -12.83 0.66 -14.34
C TYR A 489 -11.72 -0.38 -14.29
N PHE A 490 -11.79 -1.26 -13.33
CA PHE A 490 -10.90 -2.41 -13.17
C PHE A 490 -11.67 -3.68 -13.47
N ASP A 491 -11.12 -4.52 -14.33
CA ASP A 491 -11.58 -5.87 -14.60
C ASP A 491 -10.39 -6.82 -14.49
N LEU A 492 -10.42 -7.73 -13.51
CA LEU A 492 -9.37 -8.73 -13.33
C LEU A 492 -9.32 -9.69 -14.53
N GLY A 493 -10.46 -9.93 -15.15
CA GLY A 493 -10.58 -10.94 -16.18
C GLY A 493 -10.59 -12.35 -15.61
N THR A 494 -10.43 -13.32 -16.49
CA THR A 494 -10.39 -14.75 -16.17
C THR A 494 -9.01 -15.33 -16.44
N GLN A 495 -8.70 -16.43 -15.78
CA GLN A 495 -7.48 -17.21 -16.02
C GLN A 495 -7.65 -18.14 -17.21
N GLY A 496 -6.57 -18.47 -17.91
CA GLY A 496 -6.51 -19.59 -18.83
C GLY A 496 -6.74 -20.89 -18.06
N LYS A 497 -7.81 -21.62 -18.39
CA LYS A 497 -8.27 -22.79 -17.67
C LYS A 497 -8.54 -23.94 -18.64
N LEU A 498 -7.55 -24.83 -18.76
CA LEU A 498 -7.67 -26.00 -19.61
C LEU A 498 -8.43 -27.10 -18.85
N THR A 499 -9.63 -27.41 -19.31
CA THR A 499 -10.50 -28.44 -18.71
C THR A 499 -10.50 -29.68 -19.57
N GLY A 500 -10.14 -30.81 -19.00
CA GLY A 500 -10.18 -32.12 -19.65
C GLY A 500 -11.60 -32.64 -19.85
N VAL A 501 -11.70 -33.78 -20.49
CA VAL A 501 -12.90 -34.63 -20.48
C VAL A 501 -12.82 -35.61 -19.32
N THR A 502 -13.92 -36.31 -19.05
CA THR A 502 -13.89 -37.41 -18.07
C THR A 502 -12.88 -38.47 -18.51
N PRO A 503 -11.89 -38.82 -17.68
CA PRO A 503 -10.89 -39.84 -18.03
C PRO A 503 -11.54 -41.16 -18.49
N SER A 504 -10.97 -41.79 -19.47
CA SER A 504 -11.46 -43.09 -19.97
C SER A 504 -11.04 -44.25 -19.07
N THR A 505 -10.03 -44.01 -18.23
CA THR A 505 -9.56 -44.97 -17.23
C THR A 505 -9.71 -44.38 -15.82
N ASP A 506 -10.50 -45.04 -14.98
CA ASP A 506 -10.70 -44.61 -13.59
C ASP A 506 -9.47 -44.97 -12.75
N ILE A 507 -8.79 -43.99 -12.24
CA ILE A 507 -7.56 -44.12 -11.44
C ILE A 507 -7.83 -44.81 -10.08
N THR A 508 -9.07 -44.78 -9.59
CA THR A 508 -9.43 -45.44 -8.32
C THR A 508 -9.61 -46.92 -8.48
N SER A 509 -9.95 -47.36 -9.69
CA SER A 509 -10.09 -48.79 -10.05
C SER A 509 -8.82 -49.36 -10.68
N SER A 510 -8.00 -48.53 -11.31
CA SER A 510 -6.76 -48.92 -11.96
C SER A 510 -5.69 -47.85 -11.74
N SER A 511 -4.82 -48.09 -10.74
CA SER A 511 -3.77 -47.13 -10.40
C SER A 511 -2.84 -46.83 -11.60
N TYR A 512 -2.47 -45.58 -11.77
CA TYR A 512 -1.55 -45.17 -12.81
C TYR A 512 -0.09 -45.27 -12.35
N THR A 513 0.73 -45.98 -13.10
CA THR A 513 2.18 -46.06 -12.88
C THR A 513 2.90 -45.52 -14.10
N PRO A 514 3.69 -44.42 -13.97
CA PRO A 514 4.43 -43.86 -15.07
C PRO A 514 5.42 -44.85 -15.68
N THR A 515 5.29 -45.13 -16.98
CA THR A 515 6.22 -45.97 -17.76
C THR A 515 6.63 -45.26 -19.04
N SER A 516 7.71 -45.70 -19.69
CA SER A 516 8.13 -45.15 -20.95
C SER A 516 7.02 -45.25 -21.99
N GLY A 517 6.72 -44.13 -22.69
CA GLY A 517 5.62 -43.97 -23.64
C GLY A 517 4.24 -43.69 -23.03
N SER A 518 4.14 -43.52 -21.71
CA SER A 518 2.87 -43.17 -21.05
C SER A 518 3.00 -42.14 -19.94
N ARG A 519 4.06 -41.34 -19.92
CA ARG A 519 4.38 -40.44 -18.81
C ARG A 519 4.75 -39.01 -19.17
N ASP A 520 4.88 -38.72 -20.47
CA ASP A 520 5.38 -37.42 -20.92
C ASP A 520 4.24 -36.48 -21.31
N ILE A 521 4.39 -35.20 -20.93
CA ILE A 521 3.48 -34.11 -21.25
C ILE A 521 4.29 -32.86 -21.59
N GLN A 522 3.82 -32.06 -22.55
CA GLN A 522 4.39 -30.76 -22.86
C GLN A 522 3.30 -29.71 -23.01
N LEU A 523 3.50 -28.56 -22.39
CA LEU A 523 2.55 -27.47 -22.33
C LEU A 523 3.19 -26.16 -22.79
N THR A 524 2.36 -25.24 -23.29
CA THR A 524 2.68 -23.82 -23.35
C THR A 524 1.79 -23.09 -22.38
N VAL A 525 2.38 -22.43 -21.38
CA VAL A 525 1.66 -21.67 -20.36
C VAL A 525 2.04 -20.21 -20.49
N ASP A 526 1.05 -19.33 -20.63
CA ASP A 526 1.22 -17.87 -20.74
C ASP A 526 2.25 -17.45 -21.81
N GLY A 527 2.28 -18.20 -22.93
CA GLY A 527 3.20 -18.00 -24.05
C GLY A 527 4.58 -18.63 -23.89
N THR A 528 4.89 -19.26 -22.75
CA THR A 528 6.16 -19.97 -22.52
C THR A 528 5.97 -21.47 -22.66
N GLN A 529 6.74 -22.09 -23.54
CA GLN A 529 6.71 -23.53 -23.75
C GLN A 529 7.58 -24.25 -22.73
N SER A 530 7.00 -25.26 -22.06
CA SER A 530 7.75 -26.15 -21.16
C SER A 530 8.74 -27.03 -21.93
N GLY A 531 9.70 -27.58 -21.25
CA GLY A 531 10.37 -28.80 -21.73
C GLY A 531 9.40 -29.98 -21.81
N THR A 532 9.92 -31.17 -22.15
CA THR A 532 9.16 -32.41 -21.96
C THR A 532 9.11 -32.70 -20.47
N ILE A 533 7.93 -32.62 -19.88
CA ILE A 533 7.67 -32.89 -18.46
C ILE A 533 7.41 -34.37 -18.34
N THR A 534 8.26 -35.08 -17.63
CA THR A 534 8.18 -36.51 -17.41
C THR A 534 7.65 -36.79 -16.01
N LEU A 535 6.47 -37.37 -15.88
CA LEU A 535 5.95 -37.82 -14.60
C LEU A 535 6.79 -38.95 -14.06
N THR A 536 7.14 -38.88 -12.77
CA THR A 536 7.92 -39.89 -12.04
C THR A 536 7.25 -40.21 -10.71
N GLY A 537 7.60 -41.33 -10.11
CA GLY A 537 6.95 -41.77 -8.87
C GLY A 537 5.73 -42.65 -9.15
N GLY A 538 4.79 -42.71 -8.24
CA GLY A 538 3.61 -43.59 -8.32
C GLY A 538 3.82 -44.94 -7.61
N PRO A 539 2.84 -45.86 -7.66
CA PRO A 539 1.60 -45.73 -8.39
C PRO A 539 0.66 -44.65 -7.80
N TYR A 540 0.00 -43.88 -8.68
CA TYR A 540 -1.04 -42.95 -8.28
C TYR A 540 -2.39 -43.63 -8.32
N SER A 541 -3.07 -43.68 -7.17
CA SER A 541 -4.32 -44.45 -6.98
C SER A 541 -5.53 -43.58 -6.66
N THR A 542 -5.37 -42.26 -6.61
CA THR A 542 -6.45 -41.31 -6.38
C THR A 542 -6.36 -40.10 -7.33
N THR A 543 -7.50 -39.52 -7.63
CA THR A 543 -7.57 -38.30 -8.47
C THR A 543 -6.77 -37.13 -7.88
N VAL A 544 -6.79 -37.02 -6.56
CA VAL A 544 -6.02 -35.97 -5.81
C VAL A 544 -4.52 -36.21 -5.94
N SER A 545 -4.04 -37.46 -5.74
CA SER A 545 -2.61 -37.75 -5.90
C SER A 545 -2.11 -37.53 -7.30
N MET A 546 -2.94 -37.78 -8.29
CA MET A 546 -2.61 -37.52 -9.72
C MET A 546 -2.59 -36.02 -10.04
N ALA A 547 -3.57 -35.26 -9.56
CA ALA A 547 -3.60 -33.81 -9.73
C ALA A 547 -2.36 -33.14 -9.10
N SER A 548 -2.03 -33.53 -7.86
CA SER A 548 -0.84 -33.02 -7.16
C SER A 548 0.47 -33.40 -7.86
N ALA A 549 0.56 -34.62 -8.42
CA ALA A 549 1.73 -35.02 -9.20
C ALA A 549 1.87 -34.19 -10.48
N LEU A 550 0.80 -33.99 -11.23
CA LEU A 550 0.81 -33.13 -12.41
C LEU A 550 1.25 -31.71 -12.05
N GLU A 551 0.64 -31.11 -11.03
CA GLU A 551 1.00 -29.77 -10.57
C GLU A 551 2.48 -29.67 -10.19
N THR A 552 2.97 -30.62 -9.40
CA THR A 552 4.37 -30.64 -8.96
C THR A 552 5.34 -30.73 -10.13
N HIS A 553 5.10 -31.64 -11.08
CA HIS A 553 6.01 -31.82 -12.21
C HIS A 553 5.92 -30.66 -13.22
N ILE A 554 4.74 -30.09 -13.45
CA ILE A 554 4.57 -28.91 -14.32
C ILE A 554 5.30 -27.71 -13.71
N ASN A 555 5.10 -27.45 -12.41
CA ASN A 555 5.72 -26.31 -11.73
C ASN A 555 7.23 -26.48 -11.50
N ALA A 556 7.75 -27.70 -11.59
CA ALA A 556 9.19 -28.01 -11.54
C ALA A 556 9.90 -27.87 -12.90
N ASP A 557 9.18 -27.64 -14.00
CA ASP A 557 9.78 -27.44 -15.33
C ASP A 557 10.66 -26.20 -15.35
N ASN A 558 11.92 -26.34 -15.81
CA ASN A 558 12.89 -25.26 -15.79
C ASN A 558 12.50 -24.05 -16.63
N ASN A 559 11.87 -24.26 -17.78
CA ASN A 559 11.48 -23.15 -18.67
C ASN A 559 10.38 -22.30 -18.05
N LEU A 560 9.38 -22.96 -17.44
CA LEU A 560 8.28 -22.29 -16.73
C LEU A 560 8.79 -21.61 -15.46
N ALA A 561 9.63 -22.28 -14.67
CA ALA A 561 10.19 -21.74 -13.44
C ALA A 561 11.07 -20.49 -13.67
N ILE A 562 11.95 -20.52 -14.68
CA ILE A 562 12.77 -19.34 -15.06
C ILE A 562 11.87 -18.17 -15.51
N ALA A 563 10.76 -18.44 -16.19
CA ALA A 563 9.79 -17.44 -16.60
C ALA A 563 8.88 -16.97 -15.44
N GLY A 564 9.00 -17.55 -14.24
CA GLY A 564 8.14 -17.24 -13.08
C GLY A 564 6.69 -17.69 -13.27
N ILE A 565 6.44 -18.71 -14.11
CA ILE A 565 5.13 -19.23 -14.47
C ILE A 565 4.83 -20.48 -13.66
N SER A 566 3.63 -20.57 -13.13
CA SER A 566 3.13 -21.75 -12.44
C SER A 566 1.64 -21.96 -12.67
N VAL A 567 1.18 -23.17 -12.43
CA VAL A 567 -0.22 -23.56 -12.59
C VAL A 567 -0.74 -24.19 -11.30
N ASP A 568 -2.06 -24.23 -11.15
CA ASP A 568 -2.78 -25.10 -10.23
C ASP A 568 -3.41 -26.22 -11.03
N VAL A 569 -3.43 -27.47 -10.47
CA VAL A 569 -4.09 -28.62 -11.07
C VAL A 569 -5.10 -29.21 -10.12
N ASP A 570 -6.36 -29.18 -10.54
CA ASP A 570 -7.49 -29.65 -9.75
C ASP A 570 -8.22 -30.80 -10.43
N TYR A 571 -8.95 -31.61 -9.64
CA TYR A 571 -9.92 -32.55 -10.14
C TYR A 571 -11.31 -32.18 -9.63
N VAL A 572 -12.15 -31.70 -10.54
CA VAL A 572 -13.49 -31.17 -10.21
C VAL A 572 -14.49 -31.67 -11.23
N SER A 573 -15.66 -32.17 -10.77
CA SER A 573 -16.74 -32.68 -11.64
C SER A 573 -16.23 -33.69 -12.66
N ASP A 574 -15.49 -34.68 -12.16
CA ASP A 574 -14.91 -35.81 -12.91
C ASP A 574 -13.93 -35.41 -14.05
N LYS A 575 -13.25 -34.27 -13.90
CA LYS A 575 -12.28 -33.75 -14.87
C LYS A 575 -11.05 -33.17 -14.20
N TYR A 576 -9.90 -33.38 -14.81
CA TYR A 576 -8.69 -32.64 -14.47
C TYR A 576 -8.72 -31.28 -15.13
N ILE A 577 -8.29 -30.27 -14.38
CA ILE A 577 -8.30 -28.88 -14.79
C ILE A 577 -6.93 -28.30 -14.47
N ILE A 578 -6.25 -27.76 -15.50
CA ILE A 578 -5.02 -27.01 -15.34
C ILE A 578 -5.37 -25.53 -15.44
N THR A 579 -5.02 -24.74 -14.43
CA THR A 579 -5.32 -23.30 -14.36
C THR A 579 -4.03 -22.50 -14.25
N SER A 580 -3.77 -21.56 -15.19
CA SER A 580 -2.67 -20.61 -15.04
C SER A 580 -2.91 -19.69 -13.86
N LYS A 581 -1.86 -19.33 -13.12
CA LYS A 581 -1.96 -18.33 -12.02
C LYS A 581 -2.05 -16.89 -12.53
N LYS A 582 -1.85 -16.66 -13.81
CA LYS A 582 -1.98 -15.36 -14.44
C LYS A 582 -3.44 -15.08 -14.83
N TYR A 583 -3.81 -13.81 -14.83
CA TYR A 583 -5.15 -13.36 -15.20
C TYR A 583 -5.13 -12.56 -16.50
N GLY A 584 -6.29 -12.49 -17.15
CA GLY A 584 -6.51 -11.67 -18.33
C GLY A 584 -6.19 -12.38 -19.65
N SER A 585 -6.25 -11.63 -20.72
CA SER A 585 -6.09 -12.16 -22.10
C SER A 585 -4.69 -12.74 -22.41
N ASN A 586 -3.70 -12.43 -21.56
CA ASN A 586 -2.35 -13.00 -21.66
C ASN A 586 -2.18 -14.29 -20.85
N SER A 587 -3.22 -14.71 -20.14
CA SER A 587 -3.26 -16.00 -19.45
C SER A 587 -3.71 -17.07 -20.43
N SER A 588 -2.89 -18.08 -20.67
CA SER A 588 -3.22 -19.14 -21.64
C SER A 588 -2.56 -20.45 -21.28
N ILE A 589 -3.23 -21.54 -21.61
CA ILE A 589 -2.66 -22.89 -21.53
C ILE A 589 -2.94 -23.60 -22.84
N VAL A 590 -1.90 -24.15 -23.43
CA VAL A 590 -1.97 -25.02 -24.61
C VAL A 590 -1.28 -26.34 -24.29
N LEU A 591 -1.97 -27.45 -24.48
CA LEU A 591 -1.39 -28.76 -24.37
C LEU A 591 -0.76 -29.16 -25.70
N ASN A 592 0.58 -29.09 -25.79
CA ASN A 592 1.31 -29.34 -27.05
C ASN A 592 1.36 -30.83 -27.39
N SER A 593 1.68 -31.64 -26.39
CA SER A 593 1.74 -33.11 -26.53
C SER A 593 1.50 -33.81 -25.20
N ILE A 594 0.98 -35.02 -25.28
CA ILE A 594 0.77 -35.93 -24.14
C ILE A 594 0.85 -37.36 -24.65
N ASP A 595 1.48 -38.21 -23.83
CA ASP A 595 1.49 -39.68 -24.10
C ASP A 595 0.10 -40.26 -23.95
N SER A 596 -0.31 -41.17 -24.86
CA SER A 596 -1.65 -41.76 -24.90
C SER A 596 -2.03 -42.52 -23.65
N GLY A 597 -1.03 -43.14 -22.96
CA GLY A 597 -1.25 -43.80 -21.69
C GLY A 597 -1.62 -42.81 -20.56
N LEU A 598 -0.97 -41.66 -20.50
CA LEU A 598 -1.28 -40.59 -19.55
C LEU A 598 -2.62 -39.93 -19.90
N GLU A 599 -2.88 -39.68 -21.19
CA GLU A 599 -4.12 -39.07 -21.70
C GLU A 599 -5.36 -39.83 -21.20
N SER A 600 -5.32 -41.14 -21.21
CA SER A 600 -6.45 -42.01 -20.78
C SER A 600 -6.82 -41.78 -19.29
N PHE A 601 -5.83 -41.47 -18.42
CA PHE A 601 -6.02 -41.29 -16.98
C PHE A 601 -6.39 -39.87 -16.59
N ILE A 602 -6.03 -38.87 -17.41
CA ILE A 602 -6.30 -37.46 -17.05
C ILE A 602 -7.29 -36.76 -17.97
N GLY A 603 -7.64 -37.37 -19.10
CA GLY A 603 -8.67 -36.83 -20.02
C GLY A 603 -8.29 -35.51 -20.69
N LEU A 604 -6.99 -35.17 -20.76
CA LEU A 604 -6.48 -33.99 -21.44
C LEU A 604 -5.93 -34.39 -22.81
N ASN A 605 -6.35 -33.75 -23.87
CA ASN A 605 -6.00 -34.13 -25.27
C ASN A 605 -4.99 -33.15 -25.87
N SER A 606 -4.02 -33.66 -26.61
CA SER A 606 -3.05 -32.83 -27.34
C SER A 606 -3.75 -31.83 -28.25
N GLY A 607 -3.24 -30.61 -28.33
CA GLY A 607 -3.82 -29.50 -29.10
C GLY A 607 -4.95 -28.76 -28.41
N SER A 608 -5.41 -29.21 -27.23
CA SER A 608 -6.39 -28.48 -26.44
C SER A 608 -5.79 -27.17 -25.88
N SER A 609 -6.58 -26.12 -25.92
CA SER A 609 -6.13 -24.80 -25.45
C SER A 609 -7.23 -24.02 -24.74
N SER A 610 -6.82 -23.12 -23.88
CA SER A 610 -7.70 -22.16 -23.19
C SER A 610 -6.98 -20.85 -22.96
N THR A 611 -7.70 -19.75 -23.14
CA THR A 611 -7.18 -18.41 -22.91
C THR A 611 -8.12 -17.66 -21.98
N GLY A 612 -7.57 -16.94 -21.04
CA GLY A 612 -8.31 -16.03 -20.15
C GLY A 612 -8.87 -14.83 -20.91
N THR A 613 -9.76 -14.11 -20.28
CA THR A 613 -10.41 -12.92 -20.85
C THR A 613 -10.24 -11.72 -19.92
N GLY A 614 -10.25 -10.49 -20.47
CA GLY A 614 -10.19 -9.27 -19.68
C GLY A 614 -8.79 -8.97 -19.13
N GLY A 615 -8.72 -8.41 -17.96
CA GLY A 615 -7.46 -8.04 -17.29
C GLY A 615 -6.98 -6.64 -17.65
N THR A 616 -7.85 -5.63 -17.49
CA THR A 616 -7.52 -4.23 -17.82
C THR A 616 -7.97 -3.26 -16.75
N VAL A 617 -7.19 -2.18 -16.58
CA VAL A 617 -7.63 -0.99 -15.84
C VAL A 617 -7.72 0.18 -16.80
N GLY A 618 -8.84 0.86 -16.84
CA GLY A 618 -8.97 2.03 -17.68
C GLY A 618 -10.02 3.03 -17.19
N ALA A 619 -9.77 4.33 -17.40
CA ALA A 619 -10.84 5.28 -17.64
C ALA A 619 -11.44 4.94 -19.00
N SER A 620 -12.70 5.30 -19.27
CA SER A 620 -13.45 4.90 -20.46
C SER A 620 -12.75 5.11 -21.81
N LEU A 621 -11.56 5.70 -21.85
CA LEU A 621 -10.77 6.01 -23.05
C LEU A 621 -9.27 5.66 -22.97
N SER A 622 -8.74 5.15 -21.85
CA SER A 622 -7.31 4.76 -21.78
C SER A 622 -7.10 3.59 -20.82
N HIS A 623 -6.66 2.47 -21.37
CA HIS A 623 -6.36 1.27 -20.60
C HIS A 623 -4.91 1.30 -20.09
N SER A 624 -4.72 1.04 -18.82
CA SER A 624 -3.41 0.85 -18.21
C SER A 624 -3.06 -0.63 -18.17
N ALA A 625 -1.83 -0.98 -18.52
CA ALA A 625 -1.38 -2.36 -18.39
C ALA A 625 -1.32 -2.79 -16.91
N LEU A 626 -1.79 -3.99 -16.63
CA LEU A 626 -1.73 -4.64 -15.34
C LEU A 626 -0.55 -5.62 -15.30
N GLU A 627 0.26 -5.48 -14.26
CA GLU A 627 1.29 -6.45 -13.90
C GLU A 627 0.86 -7.18 -12.63
N GLN A 628 0.83 -8.50 -12.68
CA GLN A 628 0.59 -9.33 -11.50
C GLN A 628 1.87 -9.34 -10.64
N THR A 629 1.71 -9.09 -9.35
CA THR A 629 2.79 -9.11 -8.36
C THR A 629 2.50 -10.18 -7.29
N ALA A 630 3.47 -10.51 -6.46
CA ALA A 630 3.27 -11.46 -5.35
C ALA A 630 2.16 -11.04 -4.36
N LEU A 631 1.83 -9.74 -4.30
CA LEU A 631 0.86 -9.15 -3.37
C LEU A 631 -0.43 -8.65 -4.05
N GLY A 632 -0.62 -8.91 -5.34
CA GLY A 632 -1.77 -8.45 -6.11
C GLY A 632 -1.41 -7.95 -7.51
N PHE A 633 -1.97 -6.83 -7.92
CA PHE A 633 -1.77 -6.25 -9.25
C PHE A 633 -1.26 -4.82 -9.13
N ARG A 634 -0.46 -4.39 -10.11
CA ARG A 634 0.00 -3.01 -10.23
C ARG A 634 -0.20 -2.52 -11.64
N THR A 635 -0.59 -1.26 -11.79
CA THR A 635 -0.64 -0.59 -13.09
C THR A 635 0.75 -0.06 -13.45
N THR A 636 1.23 -0.39 -14.65
CA THR A 636 2.59 -0.05 -15.12
C THR A 636 2.60 1.06 -16.16
N SER A 637 1.44 1.46 -16.67
CA SER A 637 1.32 2.50 -17.69
C SER A 637 -0.04 3.20 -17.63
N GLY A 638 -0.20 4.28 -18.39
CA GLY A 638 -1.44 5.05 -18.50
C GLY A 638 -1.73 5.93 -17.29
N LYS A 639 -2.93 6.51 -17.25
CA LYS A 639 -3.35 7.49 -16.23
C LYS A 639 -3.45 6.95 -14.82
N ALA A 640 -3.60 5.64 -14.65
CA ALA A 640 -3.63 4.96 -13.34
C ALA A 640 -2.27 4.39 -12.93
N MET A 641 -1.17 4.78 -13.60
CA MET A 641 0.17 4.26 -13.32
C MET A 641 0.55 4.41 -11.85
N GLY A 642 1.05 3.32 -11.23
CA GLY A 642 1.44 3.31 -9.81
C GLY A 642 0.32 2.89 -8.83
N LEU A 643 -0.92 2.71 -9.32
CA LEU A 643 -1.98 2.12 -8.52
C LEU A 643 -1.70 0.63 -8.29
N SER A 644 -1.73 0.20 -7.04
CA SER A 644 -1.63 -1.20 -6.64
C SER A 644 -2.99 -1.68 -6.15
N LEU A 645 -3.35 -2.92 -6.50
CA LEU A 645 -4.64 -3.51 -6.20
C LEU A 645 -4.42 -4.88 -5.54
N ASN A 646 -5.01 -5.08 -4.37
CA ASN A 646 -5.14 -6.42 -3.81
C ASN A 646 -6.52 -6.96 -4.17
N VAL A 647 -6.56 -8.08 -4.90
CA VAL A 647 -7.79 -8.70 -5.36
C VAL A 647 -7.97 -10.02 -4.64
N THR A 648 -9.11 -10.18 -3.96
CA THR A 648 -9.36 -11.32 -3.07
C THR A 648 -10.18 -12.45 -3.72
N ALA A 649 -10.74 -12.21 -4.91
CA ALA A 649 -11.51 -13.23 -5.63
C ALA A 649 -11.32 -13.14 -7.16
N PRO A 650 -11.33 -14.31 -7.86
CA PRO A 650 -11.29 -14.36 -9.31
C PRO A 650 -12.49 -13.66 -9.97
N GLY A 651 -12.29 -13.07 -11.15
CA GLY A 651 -13.34 -12.41 -11.92
C GLY A 651 -13.90 -11.14 -11.30
N ALA A 652 -13.23 -10.60 -10.28
CA ALA A 652 -13.64 -9.35 -9.63
C ALA A 652 -13.50 -8.16 -10.59
N SER A 653 -14.52 -7.31 -10.61
CA SER A 653 -14.49 -6.03 -11.32
C SER A 653 -15.00 -4.91 -10.41
N ALA A 654 -14.49 -3.71 -10.60
CA ALA A 654 -14.92 -2.53 -9.83
C ALA A 654 -14.58 -1.24 -10.56
N TYR A 655 -15.27 -0.18 -10.14
CA TYR A 655 -14.77 1.17 -10.37
C TYR A 655 -13.88 1.58 -9.19
N ILE A 656 -12.71 2.11 -9.51
CA ILE A 656 -11.76 2.66 -8.53
C ILE A 656 -11.74 4.16 -8.73
N SER A 657 -12.08 4.88 -7.69
CA SER A 657 -12.06 6.35 -7.66
C SER A 657 -10.80 6.80 -6.94
N ILE A 658 -10.00 7.64 -7.60
CA ILE A 658 -8.81 8.28 -7.06
C ILE A 658 -9.06 9.77 -7.14
N GLY A 659 -9.21 10.44 -6.00
CA GLY A 659 -9.41 11.88 -5.91
C GLY A 659 -8.31 12.51 -5.06
N ASN A 660 -7.68 13.56 -5.57
CA ASN A 660 -6.82 14.42 -4.77
C ASN A 660 -7.68 15.59 -4.27
N SER A 661 -7.73 15.78 -2.95
CA SER A 661 -8.46 16.88 -2.36
C SER A 661 -7.84 18.23 -2.77
N PHE A 662 -8.64 19.30 -2.67
CA PHE A 662 -8.12 20.64 -2.89
C PHE A 662 -6.93 20.95 -1.98
N LEU A 663 -7.04 20.59 -0.68
CA LEU A 663 -5.98 20.79 0.30
C LEU A 663 -4.70 20.04 -0.06
N SER A 664 -4.82 18.78 -0.45
CA SER A 664 -3.67 17.96 -0.86
C SER A 664 -2.97 18.57 -2.08
N GLY A 665 -3.73 18.95 -3.11
CA GLY A 665 -3.17 19.58 -4.31
C GLY A 665 -2.52 20.93 -4.04
N LEU A 666 -3.12 21.74 -3.18
CA LEU A 666 -2.58 23.03 -2.76
C LEU A 666 -1.30 22.85 -1.92
N SER A 667 -1.34 21.99 -0.91
CA SER A 667 -0.19 21.71 -0.04
C SER A 667 1.01 21.16 -0.82
N ASP A 668 0.77 20.19 -1.72
CA ASP A 668 1.81 19.64 -2.61
C ASP A 668 2.49 20.76 -3.44
N TYR A 669 1.70 21.69 -3.95
CA TYR A 669 2.25 22.84 -4.70
C TYR A 669 3.06 23.78 -3.81
N LEU A 670 2.54 24.15 -2.64
CA LEU A 670 3.25 25.02 -1.70
C LEU A 670 4.56 24.37 -1.23
N GLU A 671 4.56 23.08 -0.98
CA GLU A 671 5.79 22.33 -0.69
C GLU A 671 6.79 22.37 -1.86
N GLN A 672 6.32 22.16 -3.09
CA GLN A 672 7.17 22.24 -4.28
C GLN A 672 7.86 23.60 -4.40
N VAL A 673 7.14 24.70 -4.09
CA VAL A 673 7.69 26.05 -4.10
C VAL A 673 8.80 26.23 -3.06
N LEU A 674 8.69 25.55 -1.90
CA LEU A 674 9.63 25.63 -0.76
C LEU A 674 10.83 24.68 -0.86
N THR A 675 10.83 23.70 -1.78
CA THR A 675 11.92 22.71 -1.87
C THR A 675 13.28 23.38 -2.18
N PRO A 676 14.42 22.70 -1.89
CA PRO A 676 15.76 23.17 -2.28
C PRO A 676 15.94 23.41 -3.78
N LYS A 677 15.12 22.79 -4.63
CA LYS A 677 15.06 22.99 -6.09
C LYS A 677 13.83 23.77 -6.52
N GLY A 678 13.08 24.34 -5.58
CA GLY A 678 11.88 25.09 -5.83
C GLY A 678 12.18 26.46 -6.46
N VAL A 679 11.14 27.05 -7.07
CA VAL A 679 11.28 28.28 -7.82
C VAL A 679 11.76 29.48 -6.98
N LEU A 680 11.41 29.55 -5.69
CA LEU A 680 11.87 30.59 -4.78
C LEU A 680 13.35 30.42 -4.40
N THR A 681 13.80 29.19 -4.20
CA THR A 681 15.22 28.92 -3.91
C THR A 681 16.08 29.22 -5.12
N SER A 682 15.68 28.76 -6.30
CA SER A 682 16.41 29.06 -7.56
C SER A 682 16.49 30.57 -7.81
N LYS A 683 15.44 31.34 -7.48
CA LYS A 683 15.48 32.79 -7.59
C LYS A 683 16.42 33.45 -6.58
N THR A 684 16.41 32.95 -5.32
CA THR A 684 17.37 33.41 -4.30
C THR A 684 18.82 33.15 -4.74
N ASP A 685 19.08 31.94 -5.28
CA ASP A 685 20.42 31.60 -5.77
C ASP A 685 20.87 32.47 -6.92
N SER A 686 19.95 32.80 -7.87
CA SER A 686 20.23 33.78 -8.95
C SER A 686 20.56 35.15 -8.40
N LEU A 687 19.80 35.67 -7.43
CA LEU A 687 20.05 36.97 -6.83
C LEU A 687 21.37 37.00 -6.03
N ASN A 688 21.76 35.90 -5.39
CA ASN A 688 23.06 35.78 -4.73
C ASN A 688 24.21 35.78 -5.73
N GLN A 689 24.04 35.16 -6.91
CA GLN A 689 25.02 35.26 -8.00
C GLN A 689 25.15 36.66 -8.54
N ASP A 690 24.00 37.36 -8.78
CA ASP A 690 23.98 38.75 -9.18
C ASP A 690 24.71 39.63 -8.13
N LEU A 691 24.44 39.40 -6.83
CA LEU A 691 25.09 40.11 -5.73
C LEU A 691 26.62 39.90 -5.73
N SER A 692 27.07 38.65 -5.96
CA SER A 692 28.50 38.37 -6.11
C SER A 692 29.11 39.12 -7.29
N GLY A 693 28.41 39.12 -8.43
CA GLY A 693 28.85 39.87 -9.62
C GLY A 693 28.92 41.39 -9.38
N TYR A 694 27.93 42.00 -8.70
CA TYR A 694 27.97 43.43 -8.35
C TYR A 694 29.12 43.77 -7.39
N ASN A 695 29.46 42.85 -6.44
CA ASN A 695 30.61 43.06 -5.59
C ASN A 695 31.94 42.96 -6.38
N GLU A 696 32.02 42.06 -7.39
CA GLU A 696 33.15 42.02 -8.31
C GLU A 696 33.22 43.30 -9.16
N ASP A 697 32.09 43.78 -9.66
CA ASP A 697 31.99 45.06 -10.39
C ASP A 697 32.52 46.25 -9.55
N LEU A 698 32.28 46.29 -8.23
CA LEU A 698 32.85 47.29 -7.32
C LEU A 698 34.36 47.20 -7.23
N VAL A 699 34.91 45.99 -7.16
CA VAL A 699 36.36 45.75 -7.13
C VAL A 699 37.01 46.20 -8.46
N ASP A 700 36.39 45.82 -9.58
CA ASP A 700 36.83 46.20 -10.91
C ASP A 700 36.77 47.74 -11.12
N LEU A 701 35.72 48.37 -10.62
CA LEU A 701 35.58 49.83 -10.63
C LEU A 701 36.69 50.48 -9.83
N GLU A 702 37.04 50.01 -8.64
CA GLU A 702 38.12 50.53 -7.82
C GLU A 702 39.48 50.47 -8.59
N GLU A 703 39.74 49.35 -9.28
CA GLU A 703 40.92 49.17 -10.11
C GLU A 703 40.93 50.10 -11.32
N GLU A 704 39.79 50.31 -12.02
CA GLU A 704 39.63 51.23 -13.12
C GLU A 704 39.86 52.66 -12.64
N ILE A 705 39.31 53.05 -11.49
CA ILE A 705 39.44 54.34 -10.89
C ILE A 705 40.90 54.61 -10.49
N GLU A 706 41.63 53.64 -9.95
CA GLU A 706 43.05 53.82 -9.63
C GLU A 706 43.91 54.03 -10.88
N LYS A 707 43.65 53.28 -11.95
CA LYS A 707 44.28 53.52 -13.28
C LYS A 707 43.97 54.92 -13.82
N THR A 708 42.75 55.36 -13.65
CA THR A 708 42.32 56.69 -14.06
C THR A 708 43.01 57.78 -13.23
N ARG A 709 43.16 57.59 -11.92
CA ARG A 709 43.86 58.47 -11.01
C ARG A 709 45.36 58.58 -11.42
N GLU A 710 46.03 57.46 -11.70
CA GLU A 710 47.40 57.50 -12.16
C GLU A 710 47.54 58.20 -13.50
N ARG A 711 46.65 57.93 -14.44
CA ARG A 711 46.61 58.65 -15.73
C ARG A 711 46.47 60.17 -15.54
N TYR A 712 45.59 60.63 -14.69
CA TYR A 712 45.44 62.06 -14.38
C TYR A 712 46.68 62.62 -13.65
N LYS A 713 47.29 61.89 -12.74
CA LYS A 713 48.56 62.30 -12.10
C LYS A 713 49.68 62.49 -13.13
N GLU A 714 49.84 61.58 -14.09
CA GLU A 714 50.81 61.71 -15.17
C GLU A 714 50.50 62.94 -16.06
N GLN A 715 49.25 63.13 -16.47
CA GLN A 715 48.83 64.24 -17.31
C GLN A 715 49.04 65.56 -16.62
N TYR A 716 48.60 65.73 -15.40
CA TYR A 716 48.77 66.95 -14.64
C TYR A 716 50.19 67.17 -14.20
N GLY A 717 50.95 66.16 -13.90
CA GLY A 717 52.42 66.25 -13.66
C GLY A 717 53.20 66.73 -14.87
N ALA A 718 52.87 66.24 -16.06
CA ALA A 718 53.48 66.70 -17.32
C ALA A 718 53.08 68.17 -17.62
N MET A 719 51.82 68.57 -17.34
CA MET A 719 51.34 69.90 -17.46
C MET A 719 52.09 70.86 -16.51
N GLU A 720 52.22 70.53 -15.23
CA GLU A 720 52.98 71.25 -14.22
C GLU A 720 54.44 71.40 -14.63
N ALA A 721 55.10 70.34 -15.10
CA ALA A 721 56.46 70.46 -15.62
C ALA A 721 56.56 71.40 -16.80
N THR A 722 55.57 71.37 -17.72
CA THR A 722 55.55 72.26 -18.90
C THR A 722 55.34 73.70 -18.46
N VAL A 723 54.40 73.97 -17.53
CA VAL A 723 54.15 75.31 -16.99
C VAL A 723 55.40 75.88 -16.27
N ASN A 724 56.06 75.02 -15.46
CA ASN A 724 57.30 75.36 -14.80
C ASN A 724 58.40 75.71 -15.81
N ASN A 725 58.54 74.99 -16.90
CA ASN A 725 59.52 75.26 -17.96
C ASN A 725 59.19 76.61 -18.67
N PHE A 726 57.88 76.84 -18.93
CA PHE A 726 57.49 78.17 -19.51
C PHE A 726 57.71 79.33 -18.52
N LYS A 727 57.44 79.13 -17.21
CA LYS A 727 57.69 80.17 -16.21
C LYS A 727 59.17 80.49 -16.07
N SER A 728 60.00 79.42 -15.97
CA SER A 728 61.48 79.65 -15.93
C SER A 728 62.02 80.23 -17.20
N THR A 729 61.45 79.94 -18.36
CA THR A 729 61.81 80.61 -19.62
C THR A 729 61.34 82.03 -19.64
N GLY A 730 60.11 82.32 -19.10
CA GLY A 730 59.60 83.67 -18.90
C GLY A 730 60.44 84.50 -17.95
N GLU A 731 60.84 83.88 -16.79
CA GLU A 731 61.76 84.56 -15.87
C GLU A 731 63.14 84.79 -16.47
N TYR A 732 63.64 83.78 -17.24
CA TYR A 732 64.88 84.01 -17.97
C TYR A 732 64.76 85.14 -18.98
N LEU A 733 63.68 85.21 -19.78
CA LEU A 733 63.41 86.29 -20.72
C LEU A 733 63.28 87.62 -20.03
N THR A 734 62.55 87.70 -18.90
CA THR A 734 62.40 88.93 -18.09
C THR A 734 63.74 89.36 -17.56
N ASN A 735 64.51 88.50 -16.97
CA ASN A 735 65.85 88.80 -16.47
C ASN A 735 66.82 89.24 -17.64
N TYR A 736 66.64 88.62 -18.81
CA TYR A 736 67.39 88.98 -19.99
C TYR A 736 67.02 90.38 -20.53
N MET A 737 65.70 90.69 -20.54
CA MET A 737 65.20 92.00 -20.92
C MET A 737 65.54 93.05 -19.88
N ASP A 738 65.48 92.73 -18.58
CA ASP A 738 65.88 93.66 -17.51
C ASP A 738 67.39 93.98 -17.57
N ALA A 739 68.22 92.96 -17.90
CA ALA A 739 69.67 93.11 -18.12
C ALA A 739 69.96 93.98 -19.36
N GLN A 740 69.18 93.91 -20.41
CA GLN A 740 69.28 94.79 -21.59
C GLN A 740 68.75 96.22 -21.37
N ASN A 741 67.82 96.45 -20.41
CA ASN A 741 67.32 97.78 -20.11
C ASN A 741 68.14 98.51 -19.02
N SER A 742 69.17 97.90 -18.47
CA SER A 742 70.05 98.43 -17.43
C SER A 742 71.44 98.93 -17.95
N ASP A 743 71.57 98.99 -19.28
CA ASP A 743 72.75 99.71 -19.92
C ASP A 743 72.37 101.11 -20.47
#